data_6f829c4235831549eacf0f1b2b4dd0b3
#
_entry.id   6f829c4235831549eacf0f1b2b4dd0b3
#
_cell.length_a   1.000
_cell.length_b   1.000
_cell.length_c   1.000
_cell.angle_alpha   90.00
_cell.angle_beta   90.00
_cell.angle_gamma   90.00
#
_symmetry.space_group_name_H-M   'P 1'
#
loop_
_entity.id
_entity.type
_entity.pdbx_description
1 polymer ?
#
loop_
_entity_poly.entity_id
_entity_poly.type
_entity_poly.pdbx_seq_one_letter_code
_entity_poly.pdbx_strand_id
1 'polypeptide(L)'
;MFLSKMTYQEFLESKIELAQDSGFEVNPADINKALKPHQRDAVIWALKGGRRALFESFGLGKTIQEIEFCKQVIDHEGGRALIVLPLGVKQEFTQDAVNVLGYDAPVYCRSMEEVESCDSSIVLTNYERVRDGDIRPDYFVATSLDEASVLRSFGSKTYQTFLDKFKNVPYKLVATATPSPNKYKELIHYAGYLEIMDTGQALTRFFQRDSTKANNLTLYPNMEDEFWLWVSSWALFITKPSDVNPEYSDDGYVLPPLDVRWHEIPIHYGDTSDKTGQMQLFTEAAAGLKEAAEVKRNSIDKRVEKMKEIVESSPEEHFLLWHDLESERKAILKAIPEVVDIYGSQDYDIREKRVIDFAQGRIKLFATKKSISGSGCNFQRYCHREIFLGIDYEFNDFIQAVHRCYRFLQTDTVVIDIIYMENERQIKEALLEKWKNHNHMVKKMTDIVKKYGLSPASKIKRLERKMGVETVKVQGKHYTAVNDDCVEECRRIESNSVGLIHTSIPFGNHYEYSANYNDFGHNENTEKFFEQMDFLTPELLRILEPGRVAAIHVKDRVLFGNATGTGMPTIEPFHAQCIEHYMKHGFQYFGMITVVTDVVRENNQTYRLGWSEQCKDGSKMGVDCPEYILLFRKLPTDKSNAYADDPVKKTKEDYTRAQWQIDAHGYWRSSGDRLISKDELKEFSVDDLQRVYREYSRSNVYSYEEHVKLAEELDKNDKLPATFMVVAPGSWNNLDVWDDINRMRTLNTTQSRRRQQMHVCPLQLDIVERIINRYSNEGDVVLDPFGGLMTVPMTAVKMKRYGYGIELSCDYFRDGVGYLQEAENEIETPTLFDFMEA
;
A
#
# COMPACT_ATOMS: atom_id res chain seq x y z
N MET A 1 7.13 20.71 -30.58
CA MET A 1 6.76 19.41 -31.16
C MET A 1 7.72 18.36 -30.63
N PHE A 2 7.52 17.89 -29.41
CA PHE A 2 8.22 16.75 -28.80
C PHE A 2 7.21 15.60 -28.78
N LEU A 3 6.99 14.97 -29.94
CA LEU A 3 6.33 13.69 -29.99
C LEU A 3 7.25 12.68 -29.29
N SER A 4 6.76 12.00 -28.27
CA SER A 4 7.38 10.79 -27.74
C SER A 4 7.75 9.91 -28.94
N LYS A 5 8.96 9.39 -28.98
CA LYS A 5 9.40 8.42 -30.01
C LYS A 5 8.68 7.06 -29.88
N MET A 6 7.86 6.91 -28.85
CA MET A 6 7.19 5.68 -28.40
C MET A 6 5.70 5.73 -28.79
N THR A 7 5.17 4.64 -29.27
CA THR A 7 3.72 4.47 -29.51
C THR A 7 2.97 4.31 -28.18
N TYR A 8 1.65 4.51 -28.17
CA TYR A 8 0.85 4.30 -26.96
C TYR A 8 0.92 2.84 -26.44
N GLN A 9 0.95 1.88 -27.36
CA GLN A 9 1.11 0.48 -27.01
C GLN A 9 2.47 0.20 -26.35
N GLU A 10 3.57 0.72 -26.89
CA GLU A 10 4.90 0.62 -26.30
C GLU A 10 4.97 1.30 -24.93
N PHE A 11 4.24 2.41 -24.76
CA PHE A 11 4.12 3.07 -23.45
C PHE A 11 3.41 2.16 -22.43
N LEU A 12 2.27 1.57 -22.80
CA LEU A 12 1.55 0.65 -21.91
C LEU A 12 2.38 -0.59 -21.54
N GLU A 13 3.12 -1.14 -22.49
CA GLU A 13 4.05 -2.23 -22.25
C GLU A 13 5.16 -1.84 -21.27
N SER A 14 5.63 -0.60 -21.31
CA SER A 14 6.63 -0.08 -20.39
C SER A 14 6.15 0.05 -18.93
N LYS A 15 4.83 0.04 -18.70
CA LYS A 15 4.23 0.01 -17.35
C LYS A 15 4.35 -1.35 -16.65
N ILE A 16 4.67 -2.40 -17.39
CA ILE A 16 4.87 -3.73 -16.84
C ILE A 16 6.22 -3.74 -16.14
N GLU A 17 6.20 -3.41 -14.87
CA GLU A 17 7.39 -3.45 -14.05
C GLU A 17 7.57 -4.85 -13.47
N LEU A 18 8.52 -5.56 -14.04
CA LEU A 18 9.19 -6.66 -13.38
C LEU A 18 10.57 -6.17 -12.97
N ALA A 19 11.12 -6.78 -11.93
CA ALA A 19 12.50 -6.49 -11.54
C ALA A 19 13.42 -6.74 -12.75
N GLN A 20 14.15 -5.71 -13.12
CA GLN A 20 15.10 -5.80 -14.20
C GLN A 20 16.29 -6.67 -13.82
N ASP A 21 16.85 -7.36 -14.78
CA ASP A 21 18.12 -8.06 -14.61
C ASP A 21 19.26 -7.02 -14.67
N SER A 22 19.89 -6.77 -13.55
CA SER A 22 21.01 -5.81 -13.40
C SER A 22 22.36 -6.50 -13.11
N GLY A 23 22.37 -7.83 -13.13
CA GLY A 23 23.55 -8.62 -12.91
C GLY A 23 24.19 -9.15 -14.19
N PHE A 24 24.76 -10.34 -14.13
CA PHE A 24 25.47 -10.97 -15.25
C PHE A 24 25.07 -12.43 -15.44
N GLU A 25 25.27 -12.95 -16.63
CA GLU A 25 25.06 -14.36 -16.93
C GLU A 25 26.30 -15.17 -16.53
N VAL A 26 26.11 -16.29 -15.85
CA VAL A 26 27.16 -17.22 -15.45
C VAL A 26 26.93 -18.57 -16.13
N ASN A 27 28.02 -19.22 -16.55
CA ASN A 27 27.91 -20.57 -17.06
C ASN A 27 27.60 -21.53 -15.89
N PRO A 28 26.54 -22.37 -15.99
CA PRO A 28 26.21 -23.35 -14.93
C PRO A 28 27.35 -24.26 -14.52
N ALA A 29 28.36 -24.45 -15.39
CA ALA A 29 29.55 -25.25 -15.10
C ALA A 29 30.54 -24.56 -14.14
N ASP A 30 30.49 -23.23 -14.02
CA ASP A 30 31.34 -22.41 -13.18
C ASP A 30 30.83 -22.33 -11.74
N ILE A 31 29.56 -22.69 -11.52
CA ILE A 31 28.96 -22.79 -10.16
C ILE A 31 29.52 -23.99 -9.43
N ASN A 32 29.77 -23.80 -8.15
CA ASN A 32 30.36 -24.85 -7.31
C ASN A 32 29.55 -26.17 -7.37
N LYS A 33 30.23 -27.28 -7.64
CA LYS A 33 29.59 -28.60 -7.83
C LYS A 33 28.98 -29.18 -6.55
N ALA A 34 29.32 -28.67 -5.39
CA ALA A 34 28.70 -29.04 -4.13
C ALA A 34 27.24 -28.56 -3.99
N LEU A 35 26.83 -27.54 -4.76
CA LEU A 35 25.45 -27.07 -4.76
C LEU A 35 24.52 -28.10 -5.42
N LYS A 36 23.42 -28.40 -4.75
CA LYS A 36 22.32 -29.18 -5.34
C LYS A 36 21.67 -28.44 -6.51
N PRO A 37 21.01 -29.16 -7.46
CA PRO A 37 20.46 -28.55 -8.65
C PRO A 37 19.58 -27.29 -8.39
N HIS A 38 18.65 -27.34 -7.43
CA HIS A 38 17.79 -26.21 -7.09
C HIS A 38 18.59 -25.02 -6.52
N GLN A 39 19.63 -25.26 -5.75
CA GLN A 39 20.52 -24.23 -5.19
C GLN A 39 21.32 -23.53 -6.29
N ARG A 40 21.86 -24.34 -7.21
CA ARG A 40 22.57 -23.82 -8.39
C ARG A 40 21.68 -22.93 -9.23
N ASP A 41 20.46 -23.36 -9.54
CA ASP A 41 19.52 -22.59 -10.34
C ASP A 41 19.10 -21.29 -9.64
N ALA A 42 18.91 -21.31 -8.31
CA ALA A 42 18.62 -20.13 -7.51
C ALA A 42 19.79 -19.13 -7.53
N VAL A 43 21.03 -19.59 -7.40
CA VAL A 43 22.23 -18.73 -7.47
C VAL A 43 22.37 -18.12 -8.87
N ILE A 44 22.22 -18.91 -9.95
CA ILE A 44 22.28 -18.42 -11.32
C ILE A 44 21.22 -17.34 -11.54
N TRP A 45 19.98 -17.58 -11.09
CA TRP A 45 18.90 -16.62 -11.18
C TRP A 45 19.21 -15.33 -10.38
N ALA A 46 19.79 -15.46 -9.18
CA ALA A 46 20.15 -14.32 -8.36
C ALA A 46 21.30 -13.50 -8.98
N LEU A 47 22.33 -14.15 -9.55
CA LEU A 47 23.45 -13.51 -10.24
C LEU A 47 22.98 -12.74 -11.48
N LYS A 48 22.13 -13.35 -12.31
CA LYS A 48 21.54 -12.68 -13.46
C LYS A 48 20.72 -11.45 -13.05
N GLY A 49 19.96 -11.59 -11.98
CA GLY A 49 19.15 -10.51 -11.44
C GLY A 49 19.96 -9.40 -10.77
N GLY A 50 21.12 -9.70 -10.21
CA GLY A 50 22.00 -8.78 -9.50
C GLY A 50 21.45 -8.31 -8.12
N ARG A 51 20.14 -8.14 -8.00
CA ARG A 51 19.43 -7.69 -6.78
C ARG A 51 18.22 -8.57 -6.56
N ARG A 52 18.33 -9.59 -5.69
CA ARG A 52 17.30 -10.63 -5.51
C ARG A 52 17.14 -11.04 -4.04
N ALA A 53 16.03 -11.70 -3.76
CA ALA A 53 15.72 -12.27 -2.44
C ALA A 53 15.50 -13.79 -2.54
N LEU A 54 16.10 -14.54 -1.62
CA LEU A 54 15.87 -15.96 -1.41
C LEU A 54 14.97 -16.17 -0.18
N PHE A 55 13.69 -16.31 -0.41
CA PHE A 55 12.70 -16.60 0.63
C PHE A 55 12.42 -18.12 0.64
N GLU A 56 13.43 -18.84 1.04
CA GLU A 56 13.45 -20.30 1.03
C GLU A 56 13.10 -20.85 2.39
N SER A 57 12.35 -21.95 2.43
CA SER A 57 12.06 -22.66 3.67
C SER A 57 13.33 -23.11 4.39
N PHE A 58 13.18 -23.47 5.65
CA PHE A 58 14.28 -23.93 6.46
C PHE A 58 14.92 -25.22 5.89
N GLY A 59 16.24 -25.30 5.90
CA GLY A 59 16.99 -26.47 5.46
C GLY A 59 17.28 -26.56 3.95
N LEU A 60 16.93 -25.55 3.15
CA LEU A 60 17.25 -25.52 1.71
C LEU A 60 18.69 -25.08 1.38
N GLY A 61 19.48 -24.68 2.40
CA GLY A 61 20.89 -24.36 2.24
C GLY A 61 21.16 -22.95 1.76
N LYS A 62 20.43 -21.97 2.29
CA LYS A 62 20.64 -20.54 1.99
C LYS A 62 22.08 -20.10 2.20
N THR A 63 22.72 -20.53 3.30
CA THR A 63 24.10 -20.20 3.65
C THR A 63 25.08 -20.45 2.51
N ILE A 64 25.07 -21.66 1.91
CA ILE A 64 25.97 -21.98 0.80
C ILE A 64 25.61 -21.22 -0.48
N GLN A 65 24.35 -20.89 -0.69
CA GLN A 65 23.92 -20.07 -1.84
C GLN A 65 24.38 -18.61 -1.70
N GLU A 66 24.34 -18.05 -0.48
CA GLU A 66 24.83 -16.69 -0.19
C GLU A 66 26.36 -16.59 -0.38
N ILE A 67 27.11 -17.59 0.10
CA ILE A 67 28.57 -17.67 -0.08
C ILE A 67 28.87 -17.77 -1.57
N GLU A 68 28.21 -18.68 -2.29
CA GLU A 68 28.44 -18.88 -3.73
C GLU A 68 28.09 -17.63 -4.53
N PHE A 69 26.95 -16.97 -4.25
CA PHE A 69 26.61 -15.70 -4.87
C PHE A 69 27.71 -14.65 -4.69
N CYS A 70 28.17 -14.44 -3.46
CA CYS A 70 29.26 -13.52 -3.16
C CYS A 70 30.55 -13.88 -3.89
N LYS A 71 30.91 -15.17 -3.92
CA LYS A 71 32.12 -15.65 -4.60
C LYS A 71 32.07 -15.39 -6.11
N GLN A 72 30.95 -15.71 -6.76
CA GLN A 72 30.78 -15.50 -8.21
C GLN A 72 30.82 -14.00 -8.57
N VAL A 73 30.25 -13.11 -7.75
CA VAL A 73 30.36 -11.67 -7.95
C VAL A 73 31.80 -11.19 -7.80
N ILE A 74 32.53 -11.68 -6.78
CA ILE A 74 33.96 -11.35 -6.61
C ILE A 74 34.79 -11.82 -7.81
N ASP A 75 34.53 -13.02 -8.33
CA ASP A 75 35.24 -13.55 -9.49
C ASP A 75 34.96 -12.75 -10.77
N HIS A 76 33.77 -12.18 -10.89
CA HIS A 76 33.38 -11.38 -12.05
C HIS A 76 33.88 -9.92 -11.94
N GLU A 77 33.66 -9.25 -10.81
CA GLU A 77 33.89 -7.81 -10.62
C GLU A 77 35.25 -7.50 -9.96
N GLY A 78 35.84 -8.49 -9.29
CA GLY A 78 36.92 -8.25 -8.33
C GLY A 78 36.40 -7.69 -7.01
N GLY A 79 37.34 -7.28 -6.12
CA GLY A 79 36.99 -6.65 -4.86
C GLY A 79 36.60 -7.65 -3.76
N ARG A 80 35.72 -7.23 -2.86
CA ARG A 80 35.29 -8.01 -1.68
C ARG A 80 33.78 -8.00 -1.54
N ALA A 81 33.24 -9.04 -0.88
CA ALA A 81 31.82 -9.14 -0.52
C ALA A 81 31.61 -9.09 0.99
N LEU A 82 30.45 -8.60 1.40
CA LEU A 82 30.00 -8.51 2.79
C LEU A 82 28.77 -9.38 3.02
N ILE A 83 28.83 -10.27 3.99
CA ILE A 83 27.65 -10.99 4.48
C ILE A 83 27.32 -10.47 5.87
N VAL A 84 26.12 -9.92 6.01
CA VAL A 84 25.59 -9.42 7.29
C VAL A 84 24.68 -10.49 7.88
N LEU A 85 24.97 -10.94 9.08
CA LEU A 85 24.31 -12.10 9.68
C LEU A 85 24.07 -11.92 11.19
N PRO A 86 23.14 -12.65 11.81
CA PRO A 86 23.07 -12.78 13.27
C PRO A 86 24.32 -13.44 13.82
N LEU A 87 24.85 -12.94 14.94
CA LEU A 87 26.10 -13.47 15.53
C LEU A 87 26.11 -14.97 15.75
N GLY A 88 24.95 -15.58 16.01
CA GLY A 88 24.84 -17.02 16.31
C GLY A 88 25.14 -17.95 15.14
N VAL A 89 25.11 -17.46 13.88
CA VAL A 89 25.31 -18.32 12.67
C VAL A 89 26.69 -18.18 12.04
N LYS A 90 27.55 -17.33 12.59
CA LYS A 90 28.91 -17.07 12.07
C LYS A 90 29.69 -18.34 11.76
N GLN A 91 29.64 -19.32 12.66
CA GLN A 91 30.39 -20.57 12.48
C GLN A 91 29.83 -21.44 11.36
N GLU A 92 28.51 -21.48 11.17
CA GLU A 92 27.88 -22.20 10.08
C GLU A 92 28.40 -21.68 8.73
N PHE A 93 28.47 -20.38 8.54
CA PHE A 93 29.06 -19.77 7.33
C PHE A 93 30.54 -20.17 7.13
N THR A 94 31.32 -20.16 8.19
CA THR A 94 32.74 -20.57 8.12
C THR A 94 32.89 -22.05 7.80
N GLN A 95 32.09 -22.91 8.45
CA GLN A 95 32.13 -24.36 8.20
C GLN A 95 31.63 -24.73 6.81
N ASP A 96 30.55 -24.11 6.33
CA ASP A 96 29.98 -24.35 5.01
C ASP A 96 30.94 -23.89 3.89
N ALA A 97 31.59 -22.73 4.06
CA ALA A 97 32.60 -22.26 3.12
C ALA A 97 33.75 -23.24 2.97
N VAL A 98 34.31 -23.71 4.08
CA VAL A 98 35.50 -24.57 4.08
C VAL A 98 35.15 -26.04 3.77
N ASN A 99 34.19 -26.62 4.51
CA ASN A 99 33.94 -28.06 4.47
C ASN A 99 32.99 -28.48 3.35
N VAL A 100 32.08 -27.60 2.89
CA VAL A 100 31.13 -27.93 1.83
C VAL A 100 31.59 -27.37 0.49
N LEU A 101 31.93 -26.07 0.45
CA LEU A 101 32.30 -25.42 -0.81
C LEU A 101 33.78 -25.50 -1.16
N GLY A 102 34.65 -25.78 -0.18
CA GLY A 102 36.09 -25.82 -0.38
C GLY A 102 36.74 -24.47 -0.63
N TYR A 103 36.11 -23.39 -0.12
CA TYR A 103 36.61 -22.03 -0.19
C TYR A 103 37.42 -21.64 1.05
N ASP A 104 38.13 -20.53 0.95
CA ASP A 104 38.79 -19.94 2.11
C ASP A 104 37.76 -19.50 3.16
N ALA A 105 38.14 -19.60 4.42
CA ALA A 105 37.27 -19.22 5.53
C ALA A 105 36.91 -17.73 5.48
N PRO A 106 35.64 -17.36 5.49
CA PRO A 106 35.22 -15.96 5.64
C PRO A 106 35.69 -15.41 6.99
N VAL A 107 36.08 -14.13 7.01
CA VAL A 107 36.59 -13.49 8.23
C VAL A 107 35.52 -12.53 8.82
N TYR A 108 35.25 -12.71 10.11
CA TYR A 108 34.36 -11.78 10.83
C TYR A 108 35.11 -10.52 11.26
N CYS A 109 34.64 -9.37 10.77
CA CYS A 109 35.20 -8.06 11.06
C CYS A 109 34.23 -7.19 11.86
N ARG A 110 34.77 -6.38 12.78
CA ARG A 110 34.03 -5.46 13.65
C ARG A 110 34.18 -4.00 13.25
N SER A 111 35.21 -3.68 12.47
CA SER A 111 35.49 -2.31 11.98
C SER A 111 36.07 -2.35 10.58
N MET A 112 36.12 -1.18 9.92
CA MET A 112 36.76 -1.05 8.60
C MET A 112 38.27 -1.34 8.65
N GLU A 113 38.95 -1.02 9.75
CA GLU A 113 40.38 -1.34 9.94
C GLU A 113 40.63 -2.84 9.89
N GLU A 114 39.75 -3.64 10.52
CA GLU A 114 39.83 -5.11 10.43
C GLU A 114 39.55 -5.61 9.02
N VAL A 115 38.58 -4.97 8.30
CA VAL A 115 38.28 -5.30 6.89
C VAL A 115 39.47 -5.02 5.99
N GLU A 116 40.12 -3.87 6.13
CA GLU A 116 41.27 -3.48 5.28
C GLU A 116 42.51 -4.32 5.55
N SER A 117 42.68 -4.82 6.78
CA SER A 117 43.83 -5.64 7.20
C SER A 117 43.66 -7.13 6.97
N CYS A 118 42.43 -7.63 6.73
CA CYS A 118 42.22 -9.07 6.50
C CYS A 118 42.49 -9.46 5.05
N ASP A 119 42.94 -10.70 4.81
CA ASP A 119 43.20 -11.24 3.47
C ASP A 119 41.95 -11.88 2.83
N SER A 120 40.87 -12.04 3.56
CA SER A 120 39.64 -12.69 3.05
C SER A 120 38.88 -11.83 2.06
N SER A 121 38.46 -12.42 0.96
CA SER A 121 37.60 -11.78 -0.01
C SER A 121 36.12 -11.73 0.43
N ILE A 122 35.69 -12.59 1.36
CA ILE A 122 34.36 -12.60 1.95
C ILE A 122 34.44 -12.20 3.42
N VAL A 123 33.81 -11.10 3.77
CA VAL A 123 33.76 -10.54 5.11
C VAL A 123 32.42 -10.84 5.76
N LEU A 124 32.42 -11.30 7.01
CA LEU A 124 31.21 -11.45 7.83
C LEU A 124 31.12 -10.30 8.83
N THR A 125 29.91 -9.85 9.12
CA THR A 125 29.65 -8.91 10.20
C THR A 125 28.21 -9.05 10.72
N ASN A 126 27.83 -8.34 11.77
CA ASN A 126 26.48 -8.35 12.28
C ASN A 126 25.74 -7.03 11.99
N TYR A 127 24.41 -7.06 12.11
CA TYR A 127 23.51 -5.95 11.79
C TYR A 127 23.82 -4.67 12.57
N GLU A 128 24.22 -4.81 13.85
CA GLU A 128 24.53 -3.68 14.72
C GLU A 128 25.75 -2.91 14.22
N ARG A 129 26.81 -3.59 13.78
CA ARG A 129 28.04 -2.97 13.28
C ARG A 129 27.79 -2.13 12.03
N VAL A 130 26.96 -2.61 11.13
CA VAL A 130 26.57 -1.85 9.95
C VAL A 130 25.68 -0.66 10.34
N ARG A 131 24.65 -0.90 11.18
CA ARG A 131 23.75 0.15 11.66
C ARG A 131 24.50 1.29 12.35
N ASP A 132 25.43 0.95 13.22
CA ASP A 132 26.16 1.91 14.06
C ASP A 132 27.32 2.60 13.29
N GLY A 133 27.65 2.09 12.09
CA GLY A 133 28.60 2.71 11.16
C GLY A 133 30.04 2.21 11.25
N ASP A 134 30.27 1.12 12.00
CA ASP A 134 31.58 0.49 12.13
C ASP A 134 32.04 -0.16 10.81
N ILE A 135 31.08 -0.62 10.00
CA ILE A 135 31.30 -1.21 8.67
C ILE A 135 30.53 -0.40 7.62
N ARG A 136 31.17 -0.09 6.50
CA ARG A 136 30.60 0.65 5.37
C ARG A 136 30.32 -0.29 4.21
N PRO A 137 29.02 -0.56 3.91
CA PRO A 137 28.62 -1.46 2.83
C PRO A 137 29.04 -1.01 1.42
N ASP A 138 29.16 0.30 1.19
CA ASP A 138 29.59 0.89 -0.09
C ASP A 138 31.04 0.57 -0.49
N TYR A 139 31.82 0.01 0.41
CA TYR A 139 33.16 -0.52 0.14
C TYR A 139 33.14 -1.84 -0.64
N PHE A 140 32.03 -2.59 -0.59
CA PHE A 140 31.92 -3.93 -1.11
C PHE A 140 31.19 -3.99 -2.46
N VAL A 141 31.64 -4.88 -3.35
CA VAL A 141 31.00 -5.08 -4.67
C VAL A 141 29.69 -5.86 -4.55
N ALA A 142 29.58 -6.71 -3.54
CA ALA A 142 28.37 -7.47 -3.25
C ALA A 142 28.06 -7.50 -1.76
N THR A 143 26.77 -7.55 -1.45
CA THR A 143 26.30 -7.74 -0.06
C THR A 143 25.23 -8.82 0.00
N SER A 144 25.26 -9.65 1.04
CA SER A 144 24.17 -10.56 1.39
C SER A 144 23.70 -10.30 2.82
N LEU A 145 22.37 -10.34 3.03
CA LEU A 145 21.75 -10.22 4.34
C LEU A 145 21.10 -11.55 4.72
N ASP A 146 21.72 -12.27 5.65
CA ASP A 146 21.13 -13.50 6.21
C ASP A 146 20.16 -13.17 7.34
N GLU A 147 19.06 -13.90 7.42
CA GLU A 147 17.93 -13.66 8.32
C GLU A 147 17.45 -12.21 8.28
N ALA A 148 17.27 -11.67 7.08
CA ALA A 148 16.94 -10.28 6.80
C ALA A 148 15.56 -9.83 7.29
N SER A 149 14.90 -10.62 8.12
CA SER A 149 13.61 -10.30 8.74
C SER A 149 13.57 -8.96 9.50
N VAL A 150 14.74 -8.41 9.85
CA VAL A 150 14.89 -7.06 10.46
C VAL A 150 14.43 -5.92 9.52
N LEU A 151 14.39 -6.17 8.19
CA LEU A 151 13.96 -5.18 7.21
C LEU A 151 12.44 -5.00 7.11
N ARG A 152 11.63 -5.83 7.76
CA ARG A 152 10.16 -5.83 7.67
C ARG A 152 9.50 -4.55 8.18
N SER A 153 10.14 -3.82 9.07
CA SER A 153 9.56 -2.64 9.71
C SER A 153 10.12 -1.35 9.13
N PHE A 154 9.33 -0.64 8.35
CA PHE A 154 9.70 0.66 7.75
C PHE A 154 10.19 1.68 8.78
N GLY A 155 9.53 1.75 9.95
CA GLY A 155 9.87 2.70 11.02
C GLY A 155 11.07 2.29 11.89
N SER A 156 11.69 1.13 11.65
CA SER A 156 12.84 0.71 12.42
C SER A 156 14.10 1.51 12.05
N LYS A 157 14.89 1.87 13.05
CA LYS A 157 16.18 2.56 12.83
C LYS A 157 17.08 1.75 11.89
N THR A 158 17.09 0.44 12.02
CA THR A 158 17.90 -0.46 11.18
C THR A 158 17.49 -0.36 9.71
N TYR A 159 16.19 -0.45 9.41
CA TYR A 159 15.72 -0.36 8.03
C TYR A 159 16.08 0.98 7.39
N GLN A 160 15.80 2.11 8.05
CA GLN A 160 16.09 3.45 7.53
C GLN A 160 17.60 3.65 7.30
N THR A 161 18.44 3.19 8.23
CA THR A 161 19.89 3.27 8.09
C THR A 161 20.39 2.40 6.92
N PHE A 162 19.78 1.22 6.72
CA PHE A 162 20.21 0.28 5.67
C PHE A 162 19.83 0.79 4.27
N LEU A 163 18.65 1.42 4.11
CA LEU A 163 18.28 2.06 2.84
C LEU A 163 19.34 3.04 2.37
N ASP A 164 19.86 3.87 3.27
CA ASP A 164 20.85 4.88 2.94
C ASP A 164 22.24 4.27 2.69
N LYS A 165 22.72 3.43 3.61
CA LYS A 165 24.07 2.88 3.57
C LYS A 165 24.33 1.88 2.43
N PHE A 166 23.31 1.16 1.96
CA PHE A 166 23.44 0.16 0.89
C PHE A 166 23.09 0.71 -0.50
N LYS A 167 22.71 1.97 -0.63
CA LYS A 167 22.24 2.56 -1.89
C LYS A 167 23.21 2.40 -3.06
N ASN A 168 24.51 2.40 -2.81
CA ASN A 168 25.53 2.33 -3.85
C ASN A 168 26.11 0.92 -4.06
N VAL A 169 25.59 -0.09 -3.37
CA VAL A 169 26.06 -1.46 -3.56
C VAL A 169 25.43 -2.04 -4.83
N PRO A 170 26.22 -2.49 -5.83
CA PRO A 170 25.66 -2.95 -7.09
C PRO A 170 24.94 -4.29 -6.99
N TYR A 171 25.51 -5.28 -6.26
CA TYR A 171 24.93 -6.62 -6.11
C TYR A 171 24.40 -6.83 -4.69
N LYS A 172 23.11 -7.15 -4.58
CA LYS A 172 22.44 -7.33 -3.28
C LYS A 172 21.66 -8.64 -3.23
N LEU A 173 21.93 -9.44 -2.24
CA LEU A 173 21.15 -10.62 -1.92
C LEU A 173 20.50 -10.48 -0.55
N VAL A 174 19.28 -10.96 -0.42
CA VAL A 174 18.55 -11.04 0.85
C VAL A 174 18.10 -12.47 1.06
N ALA A 175 18.35 -13.04 2.22
CA ALA A 175 17.94 -14.40 2.54
C ALA A 175 17.14 -14.44 3.85
N THR A 176 15.99 -15.11 3.85
CA THR A 176 15.22 -15.41 5.07
C THR A 176 14.15 -16.47 4.80
N ALA A 177 13.83 -17.27 5.82
CA ALA A 177 12.72 -18.22 5.76
C ALA A 177 11.37 -17.60 6.17
N THR A 178 11.38 -16.42 6.78
CA THR A 178 10.18 -15.77 7.34
C THR A 178 10.04 -14.32 6.88
N PRO A 179 9.84 -14.06 5.58
CA PRO A 179 9.87 -12.70 5.04
C PRO A 179 8.70 -11.82 5.48
N SER A 180 7.50 -12.40 5.69
CA SER A 180 6.28 -11.64 5.99
C SER A 180 5.31 -12.42 6.89
N PRO A 181 5.62 -12.60 8.18
CA PRO A 181 4.75 -13.37 9.07
C PRO A 181 3.47 -12.60 9.50
N ASN A 182 3.43 -11.28 9.38
CA ASN A 182 2.33 -10.48 9.90
C ASN A 182 1.40 -9.96 8.78
N LYS A 183 1.97 -9.30 7.77
CA LYS A 183 1.20 -8.63 6.70
C LYS A 183 1.99 -8.62 5.39
N TYR A 184 1.34 -8.85 4.28
CA TYR A 184 1.96 -8.85 2.93
C TYR A 184 2.72 -7.55 2.61
N LYS A 185 2.31 -6.41 3.16
CA LYS A 185 3.04 -5.15 3.01
C LYS A 185 4.49 -5.21 3.51
N GLU A 186 4.85 -6.18 4.35
CA GLU A 186 6.22 -6.34 4.82
C GLU A 186 7.17 -6.70 3.67
N LEU A 187 6.67 -7.35 2.61
CA LEU A 187 7.46 -7.73 1.43
C LEU A 187 7.97 -6.51 0.65
N ILE A 188 7.20 -5.43 0.59
CA ILE A 188 7.62 -4.24 -0.16
C ILE A 188 8.86 -3.55 0.43
N HIS A 189 9.15 -3.77 1.71
CA HIS A 189 10.33 -3.19 2.33
C HIS A 189 11.62 -3.85 1.81
N TYR A 190 11.58 -5.15 1.51
CA TYR A 190 12.70 -5.83 0.84
C TYR A 190 12.90 -5.30 -0.58
N ALA A 191 11.80 -5.08 -1.32
CA ALA A 191 11.87 -4.48 -2.65
C ALA A 191 12.49 -3.08 -2.63
N GLY A 192 12.14 -2.26 -1.63
CA GLY A 192 12.75 -0.95 -1.41
C GLY A 192 14.26 -1.05 -1.11
N TYR A 193 14.68 -1.97 -0.23
CA TYR A 193 16.10 -2.22 0.06
C TYR A 193 16.88 -2.71 -1.17
N LEU A 194 16.29 -3.59 -1.96
CA LEU A 194 16.86 -4.11 -3.20
C LEU A 194 16.81 -3.10 -4.36
N GLU A 195 16.21 -1.93 -4.15
CA GLU A 195 15.99 -0.89 -5.18
C GLU A 195 15.21 -1.40 -6.42
N ILE A 196 14.30 -2.35 -6.19
CA ILE A 196 13.39 -2.86 -7.23
C ILE A 196 12.27 -1.86 -7.49
N MET A 197 11.68 -1.31 -6.43
CA MET A 197 10.64 -0.29 -6.47
C MET A 197 10.66 0.49 -5.15
N ASP A 198 10.42 1.79 -5.20
CA ASP A 198 10.28 2.60 -3.99
C ASP A 198 9.11 2.10 -3.13
N THR A 199 9.31 2.07 -1.81
CA THR A 199 8.31 1.55 -0.86
C THR A 199 6.99 2.30 -0.93
N GLY A 200 7.02 3.62 -1.14
CA GLY A 200 5.81 4.44 -1.27
C GLY A 200 5.05 4.13 -2.55
N GLN A 201 5.76 3.95 -3.65
CA GLN A 201 5.20 3.52 -4.94
C GLN A 201 4.54 2.15 -4.83
N ALA A 202 5.23 1.16 -4.27
CA ALA A 202 4.69 -0.18 -4.08
C ALA A 202 3.45 -0.19 -3.16
N LEU A 203 3.44 0.63 -2.10
CA LEU A 203 2.27 0.80 -1.23
C LEU A 203 1.08 1.37 -1.99
N THR A 204 1.29 2.41 -2.76
CA THR A 204 0.22 3.07 -3.53
C THR A 204 -0.34 2.14 -4.59
N ARG A 205 0.54 1.39 -5.26
CA ARG A 205 0.17 0.50 -6.37
C ARG A 205 -0.63 -0.71 -5.92
N PHE A 206 -0.24 -1.37 -4.83
CA PHE A 206 -0.77 -2.68 -4.46
C PHE A 206 -1.69 -2.67 -3.25
N PHE A 207 -1.69 -1.61 -2.44
CA PHE A 207 -2.38 -1.62 -1.15
C PHE A 207 -3.39 -0.50 -1.01
N GLN A 208 -4.56 -0.83 -0.45
CA GLN A 208 -5.60 0.12 -0.05
C GLN A 208 -5.71 0.21 1.47
N ARG A 209 -6.29 1.31 1.94
CA ARG A 209 -6.64 1.45 3.36
C ARG A 209 -7.88 0.61 3.66
N ASP A 210 -7.79 -0.17 4.73
CA ASP A 210 -8.94 -0.85 5.29
C ASP A 210 -9.88 0.17 5.94
N SER A 211 -11.07 0.33 5.39
CA SER A 211 -12.07 1.27 5.91
C SER A 211 -12.59 0.91 7.30
N THR A 212 -12.38 -0.33 7.74
CA THR A 212 -12.88 -0.85 9.03
C THR A 212 -11.87 -0.73 10.16
N LYS A 213 -10.57 -0.61 9.86
CA LYS A 213 -9.49 -0.55 10.86
C LYS A 213 -8.49 0.55 10.52
N ALA A 214 -8.40 1.55 11.37
CA ALA A 214 -7.41 2.63 11.21
C ALA A 214 -5.98 2.07 11.08
N ASN A 215 -5.21 2.60 10.12
CA ASN A 215 -3.82 2.21 9.82
C ASN A 215 -3.62 0.77 9.32
N ASN A 216 -4.68 0.07 8.94
CA ASN A 216 -4.55 -1.22 8.28
C ASN A 216 -4.51 -1.03 6.76
N LEU A 217 -3.52 -1.66 6.12
CA LEU A 217 -3.38 -1.71 4.66
C LEU A 217 -3.58 -3.15 4.21
N THR A 218 -4.47 -3.34 3.24
CA THR A 218 -4.76 -4.61 2.60
C THR A 218 -4.45 -4.53 1.11
N LEU A 219 -4.12 -5.64 0.47
CA LEU A 219 -3.98 -5.67 -0.99
C LEU A 219 -5.32 -5.27 -1.64
N TYR A 220 -5.24 -4.54 -2.75
CA TYR A 220 -6.40 -4.44 -3.64
C TYR A 220 -6.77 -5.84 -4.13
N PRO A 221 -8.04 -6.29 -4.00
CA PRO A 221 -8.44 -7.63 -4.42
C PRO A 221 -8.15 -7.94 -5.90
N ASN A 222 -8.27 -6.94 -6.76
CA ASN A 222 -8.00 -7.01 -8.19
C ASN A 222 -6.49 -7.00 -8.54
N MET A 223 -5.62 -6.58 -7.61
CA MET A 223 -4.17 -6.49 -7.81
C MET A 223 -3.40 -7.65 -7.16
N GLU A 224 -4.08 -8.58 -6.52
CA GLU A 224 -3.41 -9.66 -5.78
C GLU A 224 -2.51 -10.52 -6.69
N ASP A 225 -3.01 -10.95 -7.84
CA ASP A 225 -2.23 -11.76 -8.78
C ASP A 225 -1.04 -10.99 -9.37
N GLU A 226 -1.21 -9.71 -9.65
CA GLU A 226 -0.15 -8.84 -10.15
C GLU A 226 0.94 -8.59 -9.09
N PHE A 227 0.52 -8.33 -7.87
CA PHE A 227 1.44 -8.22 -6.73
C PHE A 227 2.32 -9.46 -6.60
N TRP A 228 1.74 -10.65 -6.63
CA TRP A 228 2.49 -11.89 -6.50
C TRP A 228 3.39 -12.16 -7.71
N LEU A 229 2.98 -11.81 -8.92
CA LEU A 229 3.83 -11.89 -10.10
C LEU A 229 5.03 -10.93 -10.01
N TRP A 230 4.77 -9.69 -9.57
CA TRP A 230 5.83 -8.73 -9.32
C TRP A 230 6.78 -9.22 -8.24
N VAL A 231 6.29 -9.69 -7.09
CA VAL A 231 7.13 -10.26 -6.02
C VAL A 231 7.98 -11.41 -6.56
N SER A 232 7.40 -12.31 -7.38
CA SER A 232 8.14 -13.45 -7.94
C SER A 232 9.24 -13.04 -8.93
N SER A 233 9.24 -11.81 -9.43
CA SER A 233 10.30 -11.34 -10.35
C SER A 233 11.62 -11.03 -9.64
N TRP A 234 11.57 -10.76 -8.32
CA TRP A 234 12.74 -10.42 -7.52
C TRP A 234 12.92 -11.27 -6.26
N ALA A 235 11.92 -12.06 -5.87
CA ALA A 235 11.96 -12.95 -4.72
C ALA A 235 11.63 -14.40 -5.13
N LEU A 236 12.48 -15.32 -4.75
CA LEU A 236 12.29 -16.76 -4.96
C LEU A 236 11.74 -17.41 -3.71
N PHE A 237 10.54 -17.99 -3.82
CA PHE A 237 9.88 -18.73 -2.75
C PHE A 237 9.85 -20.21 -3.09
N ILE A 238 10.55 -21.02 -2.34
CA ILE A 238 10.55 -22.48 -2.47
C ILE A 238 10.48 -23.16 -1.10
N THR A 239 9.84 -24.30 -1.08
CA THR A 239 9.74 -25.16 0.10
C THR A 239 10.53 -26.45 -0.06
N LYS A 240 10.77 -26.87 -1.30
CA LYS A 240 11.47 -28.09 -1.68
C LYS A 240 12.01 -27.98 -3.13
N PRO A 241 12.97 -28.83 -3.52
CA PRO A 241 13.60 -28.79 -4.84
C PRO A 241 12.63 -28.85 -6.03
N SER A 242 11.60 -29.69 -5.97
CA SER A 242 10.62 -29.83 -7.05
C SER A 242 9.77 -28.58 -7.28
N ASP A 243 9.81 -27.59 -6.41
CA ASP A 243 9.14 -26.31 -6.63
C ASP A 243 9.83 -25.50 -7.75
N VAL A 244 11.15 -25.66 -7.93
CA VAL A 244 11.93 -25.03 -9.00
C VAL A 244 11.80 -25.80 -10.30
N ASN A 245 12.02 -27.10 -10.26
CA ASN A 245 11.90 -28.00 -11.40
C ASN A 245 11.32 -29.36 -10.94
N PRO A 246 10.18 -29.80 -11.51
CA PRO A 246 9.55 -31.06 -11.13
C PRO A 246 10.42 -32.31 -11.24
N GLU A 247 11.51 -32.25 -12.00
CA GLU A 247 12.47 -33.36 -12.14
C GLU A 247 13.47 -33.46 -10.98
N TYR A 248 13.53 -32.45 -10.10
CA TYR A 248 14.44 -32.47 -8.96
C TYR A 248 13.91 -33.36 -7.83
N SER A 249 14.82 -34.16 -7.23
CA SER A 249 14.45 -35.02 -6.10
C SER A 249 14.14 -34.20 -4.84
N ASP A 250 13.03 -34.55 -4.19
CA ASP A 250 12.63 -34.00 -2.89
C ASP A 250 13.13 -34.86 -1.71
N ASP A 251 14.07 -35.78 -1.92
CA ASP A 251 14.57 -36.65 -0.86
C ASP A 251 15.17 -35.86 0.31
N GLY A 252 14.64 -36.10 1.50
CA GLY A 252 15.01 -35.41 2.73
C GLY A 252 14.27 -34.05 2.92
N TYR A 253 13.54 -33.54 1.92
CA TYR A 253 12.80 -32.28 2.00
C TYR A 253 11.29 -32.47 2.26
N VAL A 254 10.76 -33.67 2.04
CA VAL A 254 9.39 -33.99 2.41
C VAL A 254 9.37 -34.30 3.91
N LEU A 255 8.92 -33.31 4.67
CA LEU A 255 8.92 -33.43 6.12
C LEU A 255 7.75 -34.29 6.63
N PRO A 256 7.94 -35.04 7.72
CA PRO A 256 6.86 -35.77 8.36
C PRO A 256 5.80 -34.82 8.93
N PRO A 257 4.64 -35.35 9.38
CA PRO A 257 3.62 -34.54 10.02
C PRO A 257 4.15 -33.75 11.22
N LEU A 258 3.62 -32.53 11.40
CA LEU A 258 3.86 -31.69 12.57
C LEU A 258 2.63 -31.80 13.50
N ASP A 259 2.84 -32.29 14.72
CA ASP A 259 1.80 -32.44 15.75
C ASP A 259 1.93 -31.32 16.79
N VAL A 260 0.99 -30.37 16.77
CA VAL A 260 1.01 -29.20 17.67
C VAL A 260 -0.04 -29.37 18.76
N ARG A 261 0.41 -29.52 19.99
CA ARG A 261 -0.44 -29.77 21.17
C ARG A 261 -0.49 -28.53 22.06
N TRP A 262 -1.70 -28.06 22.32
CA TRP A 262 -1.94 -26.89 23.14
C TRP A 262 -2.40 -27.29 24.54
N HIS A 263 -1.62 -26.93 25.55
CA HIS A 263 -1.89 -27.22 26.97
C HIS A 263 -2.34 -25.95 27.67
N GLU A 264 -3.66 -25.81 27.82
CA GLU A 264 -4.25 -24.71 28.57
C GLU A 264 -4.26 -24.98 30.06
N ILE A 265 -3.71 -24.05 30.84
CA ILE A 265 -3.75 -24.09 32.29
C ILE A 265 -4.85 -23.12 32.77
N PRO A 266 -5.87 -23.64 33.52
CA PRO A 266 -6.94 -22.80 34.03
C PRO A 266 -6.45 -21.88 35.16
N ILE A 267 -7.06 -20.71 35.27
CA ILE A 267 -6.82 -19.74 36.33
C ILE A 267 -7.85 -19.98 37.43
N HIS A 268 -7.42 -20.36 38.64
CA HIS A 268 -8.31 -20.44 39.78
C HIS A 268 -8.46 -19.07 40.44
N TYR A 269 -9.71 -18.64 40.64
CA TYR A 269 -10.12 -17.35 41.21
C TYR A 269 -9.71 -17.17 42.69
N GLY A 270 -8.57 -17.57 43.12
CA GLY A 270 -8.03 -17.40 44.45
C GLY A 270 -6.57 -16.99 44.47
N ASP A 271 -5.93 -17.03 43.30
CA ASP A 271 -4.47 -16.90 43.17
C ASP A 271 -4.00 -15.52 42.73
N THR A 272 -4.88 -14.55 42.47
CA THR A 272 -4.52 -13.21 41.98
C THR A 272 -4.79 -12.12 43.02
N SER A 273 -3.74 -11.69 43.72
CA SER A 273 -3.70 -10.42 44.45
C SER A 273 -2.85 -9.40 43.69
N ASP A 274 -3.28 -8.15 43.68
CA ASP A 274 -2.47 -7.04 43.17
C ASP A 274 -1.29 -6.71 44.11
N LYS A 275 -0.42 -5.77 43.67
CA LYS A 275 0.74 -5.32 44.49
C LYS A 275 0.35 -4.73 45.87
N THR A 276 -0.94 -4.50 46.11
CA THR A 276 -1.50 -3.97 47.36
C THR A 276 -2.18 -5.05 48.18
N GLY A 277 -2.23 -6.33 47.70
CA GLY A 277 -2.85 -7.43 48.42
C GLY A 277 -4.38 -7.53 48.23
N GLN A 278 -4.97 -6.78 47.31
CA GLN A 278 -6.40 -6.80 47.02
C GLN A 278 -6.73 -7.89 45.98
N MET A 279 -7.69 -8.76 46.28
CA MET A 279 -8.15 -9.82 45.37
C MET A 279 -8.79 -9.19 44.09
N GLN A 280 -8.27 -9.51 42.94
CA GLN A 280 -8.91 -9.12 41.67
C GLN A 280 -10.03 -10.10 41.32
N LEU A 281 -11.24 -9.57 41.15
CA LEU A 281 -12.45 -10.31 40.76
C LEU A 281 -12.46 -10.68 39.26
N PHE A 282 -11.66 -10.01 38.44
CA PHE A 282 -11.52 -10.28 36.99
C PHE A 282 -10.04 -10.20 36.61
N THR A 283 -9.52 -11.22 35.94
CA THR A 283 -8.22 -11.20 35.30
C THR A 283 -8.41 -10.63 33.90
N GLU A 284 -7.79 -9.46 33.62
CA GLU A 284 -7.77 -8.90 32.29
C GLU A 284 -6.99 -9.80 31.34
N ALA A 285 -7.47 -9.94 30.09
CA ALA A 285 -6.76 -10.65 29.05
C ALA A 285 -5.44 -9.94 28.69
N ALA A 286 -4.38 -10.70 28.48
CA ALA A 286 -3.08 -10.14 28.10
C ALA A 286 -3.13 -9.51 26.70
N ALA A 287 -3.28 -8.19 26.63
CA ALA A 287 -3.47 -7.45 25.38
C ALA A 287 -2.15 -6.93 24.75
N GLY A 288 -1.01 -7.08 25.45
CA GLY A 288 0.27 -6.59 24.95
C GLY A 288 1.48 -7.37 25.48
N LEU A 289 2.68 -7.03 24.98
CA LEU A 289 3.94 -7.71 25.34
C LEU A 289 4.29 -7.62 26.85
N LYS A 290 3.96 -6.50 27.50
CA LYS A 290 4.25 -6.31 28.93
C LYS A 290 3.35 -7.15 29.81
N GLU A 291 2.06 -7.19 29.49
CA GLU A 291 1.03 -7.99 30.17
C GLU A 291 1.31 -9.49 30.00
N ALA A 292 1.70 -9.91 28.79
CA ALA A 292 2.10 -11.29 28.53
C ALA A 292 3.30 -11.71 29.38
N ALA A 293 4.30 -10.84 29.55
CA ALA A 293 5.47 -11.11 30.39
C ALA A 293 5.12 -11.17 31.89
N GLU A 294 4.14 -10.40 32.33
CA GLU A 294 3.68 -10.43 33.73
C GLU A 294 2.88 -11.72 34.05
N VAL A 295 2.00 -12.11 33.14
CA VAL A 295 1.27 -13.39 33.21
C VAL A 295 2.25 -14.57 33.24
N LYS A 296 3.28 -14.56 32.41
CA LYS A 296 4.34 -15.60 32.41
C LYS A 296 5.03 -15.66 33.77
N ARG A 297 5.41 -14.53 34.38
CA ARG A 297 6.08 -14.53 35.72
C ARG A 297 5.20 -15.09 36.81
N ASN A 298 3.93 -14.78 36.81
CA ASN A 298 2.99 -15.17 37.87
C ASN A 298 2.54 -16.64 37.77
N SER A 299 2.80 -17.30 36.65
CA SER A 299 2.36 -18.67 36.36
C SER A 299 3.47 -19.69 36.21
N ILE A 300 4.75 -19.32 36.50
CA ILE A 300 5.94 -20.15 36.25
C ILE A 300 5.79 -21.55 36.86
N ASP A 301 5.43 -21.66 38.12
CA ASP A 301 5.40 -22.96 38.83
C ASP A 301 4.40 -23.92 38.18
N LYS A 302 3.20 -23.46 37.81
CA LYS A 302 2.19 -24.30 37.16
C LYS A 302 2.62 -24.74 35.77
N ARG A 303 3.28 -23.85 35.02
CA ARG A 303 3.79 -24.17 33.68
C ARG A 303 4.93 -25.19 33.73
N VAL A 304 5.84 -25.01 34.67
CA VAL A 304 6.98 -25.93 34.84
C VAL A 304 6.50 -27.29 35.32
N GLU A 305 5.49 -27.35 36.19
CA GLU A 305 4.85 -28.60 36.61
C GLU A 305 4.28 -29.35 35.39
N LYS A 306 3.55 -28.63 34.49
CA LYS A 306 3.03 -29.22 33.23
C LYS A 306 4.14 -29.66 32.31
N MET A 307 5.21 -28.89 32.16
CA MET A 307 6.38 -29.27 31.37
C MET A 307 7.02 -30.54 31.91
N LYS A 308 7.19 -30.63 33.22
CA LYS A 308 7.71 -31.83 33.89
C LYS A 308 6.84 -33.07 33.64
N GLU A 309 5.54 -32.94 33.78
CA GLU A 309 4.55 -34.01 33.45
C GLU A 309 4.74 -34.53 32.01
N ILE A 310 4.90 -33.61 31.03
CA ILE A 310 5.12 -33.99 29.63
C ILE A 310 6.44 -34.73 29.44
N VAL A 311 7.55 -34.24 30.04
CA VAL A 311 8.85 -34.89 29.97
C VAL A 311 8.81 -36.26 30.61
N GLU A 312 8.24 -36.42 31.81
CA GLU A 312 8.12 -37.67 32.51
C GLU A 312 7.22 -38.69 31.81
N SER A 313 6.30 -38.25 30.99
CA SER A 313 5.45 -39.15 30.18
C SER A 313 6.17 -39.87 29.05
N SER A 314 7.39 -39.41 28.67
CA SER A 314 8.19 -39.95 27.60
C SER A 314 9.69 -39.90 27.91
N PRO A 315 10.19 -40.65 28.92
CA PRO A 315 11.53 -40.46 29.48
C PRO A 315 12.66 -40.91 28.54
N GLU A 316 12.36 -41.65 27.48
CA GLU A 316 13.35 -42.06 26.48
C GLU A 316 13.59 -41.04 25.38
N GLU A 317 12.72 -40.04 25.26
CA GLU A 317 12.76 -39.06 24.20
C GLU A 317 13.79 -37.95 24.48
N HIS A 318 14.26 -37.29 23.43
CA HIS A 318 15.06 -36.08 23.53
C HIS A 318 14.09 -34.87 23.47
N PHE A 319 14.20 -33.96 24.42
CA PHE A 319 13.36 -32.77 24.50
C PHE A 319 14.18 -31.50 24.39
N LEU A 320 13.71 -30.58 23.55
CA LEU A 320 14.14 -29.21 23.48
C LEU A 320 13.14 -28.31 24.23
N LEU A 321 13.60 -27.69 25.31
CA LEU A 321 12.76 -26.92 26.24
C LEU A 321 12.99 -25.43 26.01
N TRP A 322 11.98 -24.75 25.50
CA TRP A 322 12.04 -23.31 25.23
C TRP A 322 11.52 -22.48 26.38
N HIS A 323 12.29 -21.47 26.80
CA HIS A 323 11.89 -20.48 27.80
C HIS A 323 12.28 -19.07 27.37
N ASP A 324 11.65 -18.05 27.94
CA ASP A 324 11.90 -16.64 27.63
C ASP A 324 12.55 -15.90 28.80
N LEU A 325 12.12 -16.19 30.02
CA LEU A 325 12.56 -15.49 31.23
C LEU A 325 13.66 -16.25 31.98
N GLU A 326 14.53 -15.50 32.66
CA GLU A 326 15.58 -16.07 33.51
C GLU A 326 14.98 -16.80 34.75
N SER A 327 13.81 -16.33 35.25
CA SER A 327 13.05 -17.00 36.31
C SER A 327 12.50 -18.35 35.83
N GLU A 328 12.05 -18.46 34.58
CA GLU A 328 11.59 -19.71 33.97
C GLU A 328 12.75 -20.73 33.92
N ARG A 329 13.93 -20.29 33.40
CA ARG A 329 15.15 -21.12 33.38
C ARG A 329 15.47 -21.72 34.73
N LYS A 330 15.51 -20.87 35.80
CA LYS A 330 15.81 -21.33 37.16
C LYS A 330 14.75 -22.30 37.69
N ALA A 331 13.48 -22.08 37.39
CA ALA A 331 12.40 -22.97 37.79
C ALA A 331 12.48 -24.34 37.07
N ILE A 332 12.81 -24.36 35.77
CA ILE A 332 13.03 -25.61 35.03
C ILE A 332 14.15 -26.43 35.66
N LEU A 333 15.34 -25.83 35.91
CA LEU A 333 16.47 -26.49 36.51
C LEU A 333 16.20 -27.02 37.93
N LYS A 334 15.35 -26.32 38.67
CA LYS A 334 14.92 -26.78 40.00
C LYS A 334 13.96 -27.97 39.93
N ALA A 335 13.05 -27.96 38.97
CA ALA A 335 12.01 -29.01 38.85
C ALA A 335 12.50 -30.26 38.10
N ILE A 336 13.45 -30.09 37.17
CA ILE A 336 14.01 -31.16 36.35
C ILE A 336 15.56 -31.04 36.37
N PRO A 337 16.23 -31.57 37.40
CA PRO A 337 17.68 -31.39 37.62
C PRO A 337 18.60 -31.96 36.51
N GLU A 338 18.08 -32.86 35.70
CA GLU A 338 18.84 -33.52 34.58
C GLU A 338 18.93 -32.61 33.34
N VAL A 339 18.22 -31.49 33.30
CA VAL A 339 18.25 -30.56 32.17
C VAL A 339 19.57 -29.85 32.08
N VAL A 340 20.20 -29.92 30.90
CA VAL A 340 21.35 -29.10 30.55
C VAL A 340 20.85 -27.80 29.87
N ASP A 341 21.35 -26.67 30.33
CA ASP A 341 20.90 -25.35 29.82
C ASP A 341 22.05 -24.55 29.24
N ILE A 342 21.66 -23.57 28.40
CA ILE A 342 22.53 -22.47 27.97
C ILE A 342 21.88 -21.11 28.21
N TYR A 343 22.70 -20.10 28.52
CA TYR A 343 22.25 -18.72 28.77
C TYR A 343 23.28 -17.68 28.32
N GLY A 344 22.83 -16.44 28.11
CA GLY A 344 23.60 -15.42 27.41
C GLY A 344 24.94 -15.01 28.01
N SER A 345 25.07 -15.02 29.37
CA SER A 345 26.32 -14.68 30.08
C SER A 345 27.26 -15.84 30.30
N GLN A 346 26.90 -17.03 29.80
CA GLN A 346 27.74 -18.22 29.90
C GLN A 346 28.93 -18.13 28.92
N ASP A 347 30.05 -18.71 29.31
CA ASP A 347 31.24 -18.85 28.46
C ASP A 347 30.86 -19.45 27.09
N TYR A 348 31.45 -18.90 26.04
CA TYR A 348 31.10 -19.24 24.67
C TYR A 348 31.44 -20.71 24.34
N ASP A 349 32.62 -21.20 24.73
CA ASP A 349 33.09 -22.57 24.43
C ASP A 349 32.23 -23.61 25.14
N ILE A 350 31.80 -23.32 26.39
CA ILE A 350 30.90 -24.20 27.15
C ILE A 350 29.52 -24.25 26.46
N ARG A 351 29.04 -23.12 26.02
CA ARG A 351 27.76 -23.02 25.35
C ARG A 351 27.77 -23.80 24.03
N GLU A 352 28.81 -23.60 23.22
CA GLU A 352 29.00 -24.31 21.95
C GLU A 352 29.08 -25.81 22.16
N LYS A 353 29.88 -26.27 23.11
CA LYS A 353 29.99 -27.68 23.44
C LYS A 353 28.63 -28.30 23.80
N ARG A 354 27.81 -27.63 24.63
CA ARG A 354 26.51 -28.14 25.03
C ARG A 354 25.54 -28.22 23.85
N VAL A 355 25.58 -27.26 22.94
CA VAL A 355 24.77 -27.29 21.69
C VAL A 355 25.19 -28.47 20.82
N ILE A 356 26.49 -28.69 20.62
CA ILE A 356 27.01 -29.83 19.86
C ILE A 356 26.64 -31.17 20.54
N ASP A 357 26.74 -31.24 21.85
CA ASP A 357 26.43 -32.46 22.61
C ASP A 357 24.93 -32.82 22.49
N PHE A 358 24.05 -31.83 22.49
CA PHE A 358 22.61 -32.05 22.24
C PHE A 358 22.35 -32.45 20.78
N ALA A 359 22.95 -31.73 19.80
CA ALA A 359 22.80 -32.00 18.38
C ALA A 359 23.31 -33.42 17.99
N GLN A 360 24.22 -34.00 18.78
CA GLN A 360 24.75 -35.34 18.61
C GLN A 360 24.06 -36.40 19.50
N GLY A 361 22.97 -36.04 20.18
CA GLY A 361 22.19 -36.97 21.01
C GLY A 361 22.84 -37.36 22.32
N ARG A 362 23.92 -36.68 22.76
CA ARG A 362 24.59 -36.96 24.05
C ARG A 362 23.88 -36.39 25.27
N ILE A 363 23.01 -35.39 25.02
CA ILE A 363 22.15 -34.78 26.01
C ILE A 363 20.71 -35.07 25.63
N LYS A 364 19.89 -35.56 26.57
CA LYS A 364 18.47 -35.85 26.33
C LYS A 364 17.56 -34.62 26.55
N LEU A 365 17.83 -33.84 27.59
CA LEU A 365 17.00 -32.68 27.97
C LEU A 365 17.85 -31.42 27.87
N PHE A 366 17.43 -30.51 26.98
CA PHE A 366 18.15 -29.27 26.69
C PHE A 366 17.26 -28.05 26.77
N ALA A 367 17.61 -27.08 27.63
CA ALA A 367 16.87 -25.86 27.82
C ALA A 367 17.59 -24.63 27.30
N THR A 368 16.90 -23.80 26.53
CA THR A 368 17.48 -22.58 25.95
C THR A 368 16.42 -21.54 25.67
N LYS A 369 16.85 -20.29 25.43
CA LYS A 369 15.99 -19.22 24.92
C LYS A 369 15.91 -19.26 23.40
N LYS A 370 14.74 -18.87 22.83
CA LYS A 370 14.56 -18.69 21.40
C LYS A 370 15.61 -17.75 20.80
N SER A 371 15.94 -16.65 21.48
CA SER A 371 16.96 -15.67 21.04
C SER A 371 18.42 -16.18 21.07
N ILE A 372 18.72 -17.28 21.77
CA ILE A 372 20.09 -17.83 21.89
C ILE A 372 20.30 -18.96 20.90
N SER A 373 19.37 -19.90 20.81
CA SER A 373 19.49 -21.11 19.93
C SER A 373 18.37 -21.16 18.90
N GLY A 374 17.58 -20.12 18.79
CA GLY A 374 16.55 -19.99 17.76
C GLY A 374 17.10 -19.74 16.36
N SER A 375 18.41 -19.48 16.19
CA SER A 375 19.08 -19.36 14.90
C SER A 375 20.39 -20.17 14.87
N GLY A 376 20.72 -20.80 13.75
CA GLY A 376 22.03 -21.47 13.52
C GLY A 376 22.23 -22.87 14.12
N CYS A 377 21.29 -23.44 14.86
CA CYS A 377 21.43 -24.76 15.46
C CYS A 377 20.56 -25.79 14.76
N ASN A 378 21.08 -27.04 14.61
CA ASN A 378 20.46 -28.14 13.88
C ASN A 378 20.25 -29.32 14.84
N PHE A 379 19.03 -29.59 15.30
CA PHE A 379 18.74 -30.61 16.31
C PHE A 379 17.92 -31.79 15.77
N GLN A 380 17.41 -31.72 14.52
CA GLN A 380 16.46 -32.68 13.94
C GLN A 380 16.94 -34.13 13.89
N ARG A 381 18.26 -34.38 13.99
CA ARG A 381 18.78 -35.72 13.87
C ARG A 381 18.43 -36.64 15.07
N TYR A 382 18.30 -36.06 16.25
CA TYR A 382 18.04 -36.79 17.49
C TYR A 382 16.84 -36.25 18.27
N CYS A 383 16.35 -35.04 17.95
CA CYS A 383 15.25 -34.42 18.66
C CYS A 383 14.06 -34.19 17.73
N HIS A 384 12.89 -34.65 18.11
CA HIS A 384 11.62 -34.41 17.47
C HIS A 384 10.53 -33.99 18.48
N ARG A 385 10.94 -33.66 19.72
CA ARG A 385 10.04 -33.17 20.78
C ARG A 385 10.45 -31.79 21.27
N GLU A 386 9.56 -30.84 21.16
CA GLU A 386 9.77 -29.46 21.62
C GLU A 386 8.69 -29.06 22.61
N ILE A 387 9.08 -28.40 23.71
CA ILE A 387 8.13 -27.84 24.67
C ILE A 387 8.37 -26.34 24.82
N PHE A 388 7.34 -25.54 24.54
CA PHE A 388 7.32 -24.10 24.80
C PHE A 388 6.66 -23.83 26.14
N LEU A 389 7.41 -23.28 27.10
CA LEU A 389 6.92 -23.01 28.46
C LEU A 389 5.92 -21.86 28.49
N GLY A 390 5.79 -21.10 27.43
CA GLY A 390 4.85 -20.00 27.29
C GLY A 390 4.78 -19.50 25.86
N ILE A 391 3.80 -18.65 25.61
CA ILE A 391 3.57 -18.00 24.31
C ILE A 391 3.74 -16.48 24.41
N ASP A 392 4.03 -15.86 23.29
CA ASP A 392 4.08 -14.41 23.11
C ASP A 392 3.65 -14.03 21.68
N TYR A 393 3.68 -12.73 21.36
CA TYR A 393 3.31 -12.22 20.04
C TYR A 393 4.42 -12.33 18.98
N GLU A 394 5.63 -12.82 19.36
CA GLU A 394 6.83 -12.88 18.52
C GLU A 394 6.80 -14.14 17.63
N PHE A 395 5.97 -14.11 16.59
CA PHE A 395 5.78 -15.25 15.67
C PHE A 395 7.09 -15.68 15.00
N ASN A 396 7.98 -14.75 14.67
CA ASN A 396 9.22 -15.06 13.97
C ASN A 396 10.14 -15.96 14.82
N ASP A 397 10.34 -15.59 16.08
CA ASP A 397 11.17 -16.36 17.00
C ASP A 397 10.54 -17.72 17.29
N PHE A 398 9.21 -17.76 17.37
CA PHE A 398 8.48 -19.01 17.54
C PHE A 398 8.67 -19.95 16.37
N ILE A 399 8.45 -19.51 15.12
CA ILE A 399 8.57 -20.37 13.95
C ILE A 399 10.02 -20.78 13.67
N GLN A 400 11.00 -19.92 13.94
CA GLN A 400 12.41 -20.28 13.88
C GLN A 400 12.76 -21.37 14.90
N ALA A 401 12.23 -21.26 16.11
CA ALA A 401 12.43 -22.28 17.13
C ALA A 401 11.85 -23.64 16.69
N VAL A 402 10.60 -23.68 16.22
CA VAL A 402 9.96 -24.89 15.67
C VAL A 402 10.83 -25.56 14.59
N HIS A 403 11.45 -24.77 13.73
CA HIS A 403 12.28 -25.30 12.65
C HIS A 403 13.71 -25.68 13.08
N ARG A 404 14.00 -25.79 14.40
CA ARG A 404 15.23 -26.44 14.88
C ARG A 404 15.14 -27.96 14.83
N CYS A 405 13.95 -28.48 15.02
CA CYS A 405 13.65 -29.92 14.89
C CYS A 405 12.87 -30.24 13.61
N TYR A 406 11.99 -29.35 13.15
CA TYR A 406 11.17 -29.56 11.96
C TYR A 406 11.84 -28.99 10.69
N ARG A 407 12.80 -29.71 10.13
CA ARG A 407 13.61 -29.28 8.99
C ARG A 407 14.15 -30.45 8.18
N PHE A 408 14.89 -30.15 7.10
CA PHE A 408 15.53 -31.11 6.20
C PHE A 408 16.19 -32.29 6.95
N LEU A 409 15.96 -33.51 6.47
CA LEU A 409 16.38 -34.79 7.05
C LEU A 409 15.67 -35.20 8.35
N GLN A 410 14.60 -34.54 8.77
CA GLN A 410 13.76 -35.08 9.85
C GLN A 410 12.94 -36.26 9.32
N THR A 411 12.98 -37.39 10.03
CA THR A 411 12.28 -38.63 9.67
C THR A 411 11.10 -38.96 10.59
N ASP A 412 11.10 -38.38 11.80
CA ASP A 412 10.07 -38.63 12.81
C ASP A 412 9.04 -37.51 12.87
N THR A 413 7.81 -37.85 13.28
CA THR A 413 6.77 -36.85 13.55
C THR A 413 7.26 -35.90 14.64
N VAL A 414 7.36 -34.61 14.30
CA VAL A 414 7.75 -33.59 15.29
C VAL A 414 6.53 -33.23 16.12
N VAL A 415 6.66 -33.35 17.45
CA VAL A 415 5.62 -33.00 18.41
C VAL A 415 6.02 -31.72 19.13
N ILE A 416 5.14 -30.73 19.08
CA ILE A 416 5.32 -29.44 19.74
C ILE A 416 4.27 -29.27 20.81
N ASP A 417 4.70 -29.30 22.07
CA ASP A 417 3.85 -29.06 23.23
C ASP A 417 3.94 -27.58 23.65
N ILE A 418 2.82 -26.84 23.58
CA ILE A 418 2.77 -25.41 23.86
C ILE A 418 1.92 -25.19 25.11
N ILE A 419 2.54 -24.69 26.18
CA ILE A 419 1.91 -24.43 27.47
C ILE A 419 1.51 -22.96 27.57
N TYR A 420 0.24 -22.70 27.86
CA TYR A 420 -0.27 -21.33 28.01
C TYR A 420 -1.36 -21.24 29.08
N MET A 421 -1.58 -20.03 29.60
CA MET A 421 -2.63 -19.75 30.58
C MET A 421 -3.94 -19.37 29.88
N GLU A 422 -5.06 -19.60 30.57
CA GLU A 422 -6.41 -19.27 30.06
C GLU A 422 -6.56 -17.82 29.57
N ASN A 423 -5.94 -16.85 30.24
CA ASN A 423 -5.96 -15.44 29.86
C ASN A 423 -5.01 -15.08 28.69
N GLU A 424 -4.27 -16.05 28.16
CA GLU A 424 -3.42 -15.88 26.96
C GLU A 424 -4.10 -16.41 25.68
N ARG A 425 -5.39 -16.76 25.70
CA ARG A 425 -6.12 -17.24 24.52
C ARG A 425 -5.98 -16.29 23.32
N GLN A 426 -6.01 -14.97 23.53
CA GLN A 426 -5.82 -13.99 22.48
C GLN A 426 -4.42 -14.07 21.82
N ILE A 427 -3.38 -14.37 22.60
CA ILE A 427 -2.01 -14.57 22.07
C ILE A 427 -1.98 -15.82 21.19
N LYS A 428 -2.59 -16.92 21.65
CA LYS A 428 -2.74 -18.15 20.86
C LYS A 428 -3.44 -17.91 19.53
N GLU A 429 -4.58 -17.21 19.56
CA GLU A 429 -5.35 -16.88 18.35
C GLU A 429 -4.51 -16.03 17.38
N ALA A 430 -3.80 -15.03 17.89
CA ALA A 430 -2.91 -14.21 17.07
C ALA A 430 -1.75 -15.01 16.44
N LEU A 431 -1.16 -15.96 17.18
CA LEU A 431 -0.12 -16.84 16.66
C LEU A 431 -0.67 -17.77 15.56
N LEU A 432 -1.84 -18.35 15.76
CA LEU A 432 -2.51 -19.22 14.78
C LEU A 432 -2.87 -18.47 13.51
N GLU A 433 -3.36 -17.22 13.62
CA GLU A 433 -3.65 -16.37 12.47
C GLU A 433 -2.39 -16.04 11.68
N LYS A 434 -1.31 -15.65 12.35
CA LYS A 434 -0.01 -15.39 11.70
C LYS A 434 0.54 -16.63 11.01
N TRP A 435 0.43 -17.79 11.62
CA TRP A 435 0.87 -19.05 11.03
C TRP A 435 0.09 -19.41 9.78
N LYS A 436 -1.25 -19.25 9.83
CA LYS A 436 -2.13 -19.45 8.67
C LYS A 436 -1.76 -18.51 7.52
N ASN A 437 -1.52 -17.24 7.82
CA ASN A 437 -1.14 -16.23 6.82
C ASN A 437 0.22 -16.53 6.19
N HIS A 438 1.19 -16.93 7.00
CA HIS A 438 2.50 -17.36 6.52
C HIS A 438 2.40 -18.56 5.57
N ASN A 439 1.68 -19.61 5.96
CA ASN A 439 1.48 -20.80 5.12
C ASN A 439 0.73 -20.47 3.82
N HIS A 440 -0.28 -19.59 3.87
CA HIS A 440 -1.00 -19.14 2.68
C HIS A 440 -0.09 -18.40 1.70
N MET A 441 0.74 -17.49 2.20
CA MET A 441 1.72 -16.75 1.40
C MET A 441 2.71 -17.71 0.72
N VAL A 442 3.33 -18.61 1.50
CA VAL A 442 4.30 -19.57 0.98
C VAL A 442 3.68 -20.43 -0.11
N LYS A 443 2.48 -20.95 0.12
CA LYS A 443 1.75 -21.75 -0.88
C LYS A 443 1.49 -20.98 -2.16
N LYS A 444 0.95 -19.76 -2.05
CA LYS A 444 0.64 -18.91 -3.21
C LYS A 444 1.88 -18.65 -4.08
N MET A 445 2.99 -18.31 -3.45
CA MET A 445 4.25 -18.05 -4.14
C MET A 445 4.88 -19.30 -4.75
N THR A 446 4.82 -20.41 -4.04
CA THR A 446 5.30 -21.70 -4.57
C THR A 446 4.48 -22.14 -5.79
N ASP A 447 3.16 -21.95 -5.77
CA ASP A 447 2.29 -22.25 -6.91
C ASP A 447 2.62 -21.37 -8.13
N ILE A 448 3.02 -20.11 -7.92
CA ILE A 448 3.46 -19.20 -8.99
C ILE A 448 4.81 -19.68 -9.57
N VAL A 449 5.78 -20.04 -8.72
CA VAL A 449 7.06 -20.56 -9.19
C VAL A 449 6.88 -21.85 -10.00
N LYS A 450 6.06 -22.79 -9.52
CA LYS A 450 5.73 -24.02 -10.25
C LYS A 450 5.07 -23.74 -11.61
N LYS A 451 4.17 -22.76 -11.68
CA LYS A 451 3.41 -22.48 -12.91
C LYS A 451 4.22 -21.76 -13.97
N TYR A 452 5.13 -20.87 -13.58
CA TYR A 452 5.81 -19.95 -14.48
C TYR A 452 7.35 -20.14 -14.52
N GLY A 453 7.90 -20.96 -13.64
CA GLY A 453 9.34 -21.10 -13.49
C GLY A 453 10.01 -19.79 -13.05
N LEU A 454 11.35 -19.75 -13.22
CA LEU A 454 12.14 -18.56 -12.89
C LEU A 454 12.20 -17.54 -14.03
N SER A 455 11.70 -17.87 -15.24
CA SER A 455 11.83 -17.02 -16.42
C SER A 455 10.92 -15.77 -16.35
N PRO A 456 11.47 -14.56 -16.55
CA PRO A 456 10.68 -13.34 -16.69
C PRO A 456 9.71 -13.34 -17.88
N ALA A 457 10.13 -13.92 -19.01
CA ALA A 457 9.34 -13.91 -20.26
C ALA A 457 7.97 -14.59 -20.13
N SER A 458 7.88 -15.71 -19.39
CA SER A 458 6.60 -16.38 -19.16
C SER A 458 5.65 -15.58 -18.23
N LYS A 459 6.22 -14.74 -17.36
CA LYS A 459 5.48 -13.85 -16.46
C LYS A 459 4.91 -12.65 -17.22
N ILE A 460 5.70 -12.00 -18.07
CA ILE A 460 5.29 -10.87 -18.93
C ILE A 460 4.10 -11.25 -19.80
N LYS A 461 4.16 -12.41 -20.46
CA LYS A 461 3.09 -12.86 -21.35
C LYS A 461 1.71 -12.98 -20.70
N ARG A 462 1.65 -13.19 -19.39
CA ARG A 462 0.38 -13.19 -18.65
C ARG A 462 -0.11 -11.78 -18.34
N LEU A 463 0.82 -10.86 -18.06
CA LEU A 463 0.47 -9.47 -17.78
C LEU A 463 -0.04 -8.75 -19.03
N GLU A 464 0.55 -9.02 -20.20
CA GLU A 464 0.09 -8.52 -21.52
C GLU A 464 -1.41 -8.83 -21.79
N ARG A 465 -1.95 -9.91 -21.26
CA ARG A 465 -3.37 -10.25 -21.40
C ARG A 465 -4.33 -9.29 -20.67
N LYS A 466 -3.83 -8.42 -19.81
CA LYS A 466 -4.63 -7.41 -19.07
C LYS A 466 -4.56 -6.03 -19.73
N MET A 467 -3.92 -5.88 -20.89
CA MET A 467 -3.95 -4.64 -21.65
C MET A 467 -5.19 -4.59 -22.54
N GLY A 468 -5.83 -3.42 -22.57
CA GLY A 468 -7.05 -3.19 -23.31
C GLY A 468 -8.28 -3.78 -22.63
N VAL A 469 -9.41 -3.39 -23.13
CA VAL A 469 -10.74 -3.92 -22.79
C VAL A 469 -11.50 -4.22 -24.07
N GLU A 470 -12.45 -5.15 -24.01
CA GLU A 470 -13.37 -5.35 -25.12
C GLU A 470 -14.30 -4.13 -25.21
N THR A 471 -14.27 -3.42 -26.34
CA THR A 471 -15.07 -2.22 -26.53
C THR A 471 -16.56 -2.57 -26.50
N VAL A 472 -17.29 -2.00 -25.53
CA VAL A 472 -18.74 -2.09 -25.43
C VAL A 472 -19.33 -0.69 -25.54
N LYS A 473 -20.20 -0.48 -26.52
CA LYS A 473 -20.87 0.81 -26.75
C LYS A 473 -22.37 0.69 -26.52
N VAL A 474 -22.91 1.51 -25.64
CA VAL A 474 -24.35 1.65 -25.39
C VAL A 474 -24.77 3.06 -25.81
N GLN A 475 -25.76 3.16 -26.66
CA GLN A 475 -26.25 4.42 -27.21
C GLN A 475 -27.75 4.56 -26.97
N GLY A 476 -28.14 5.64 -26.29
CA GLY A 476 -29.51 6.11 -26.17
C GLY A 476 -29.79 7.20 -27.23
N LYS A 477 -30.93 7.89 -27.09
CA LYS A 477 -31.28 9.05 -27.93
C LYS A 477 -30.43 10.26 -27.58
N HIS A 478 -30.12 10.42 -26.28
CA HIS A 478 -29.47 11.59 -25.72
C HIS A 478 -28.10 11.30 -25.10
N TYR A 479 -27.59 10.07 -25.26
CA TYR A 479 -26.26 9.74 -24.74
C TYR A 479 -25.54 8.64 -25.54
N THR A 480 -24.26 8.62 -25.39
CA THR A 480 -23.36 7.51 -25.74
C THR A 480 -22.50 7.19 -24.53
N ALA A 481 -22.48 5.93 -24.11
CA ALA A 481 -21.57 5.41 -23.10
C ALA A 481 -20.69 4.31 -23.72
N VAL A 482 -19.38 4.38 -23.47
CA VAL A 482 -18.42 3.43 -24.05
C VAL A 482 -17.56 2.86 -22.93
N ASN A 483 -17.51 1.52 -22.84
CA ASN A 483 -16.50 0.84 -22.05
C ASN A 483 -15.29 0.59 -22.93
N ASP A 484 -14.28 1.43 -22.79
CA ASP A 484 -13.05 1.36 -23.56
C ASP A 484 -11.96 2.23 -22.90
N ASP A 485 -10.74 2.15 -23.46
CA ASP A 485 -9.67 3.11 -23.19
C ASP A 485 -10.02 4.48 -23.77
N CYS A 486 -9.91 5.53 -22.96
CA CYS A 486 -10.29 6.87 -23.39
C CYS A 486 -9.37 7.44 -24.48
N VAL A 487 -8.10 7.01 -24.56
CA VAL A 487 -7.19 7.42 -25.65
C VAL A 487 -7.68 6.83 -26.97
N GLU A 488 -8.00 5.53 -26.99
CA GLU A 488 -8.44 4.85 -28.20
C GLU A 488 -9.82 5.31 -28.64
N GLU A 489 -10.76 5.51 -27.73
CA GLU A 489 -12.09 6.00 -28.11
C GLU A 489 -12.05 7.49 -28.55
N CYS A 490 -11.28 8.35 -27.87
CA CYS A 490 -11.13 9.74 -28.32
C CYS A 490 -10.55 9.85 -29.74
N ARG A 491 -9.67 8.94 -30.17
CA ARG A 491 -9.18 8.86 -31.57
C ARG A 491 -10.27 8.60 -32.60
N ARG A 492 -11.35 7.91 -32.21
CA ARG A 492 -12.49 7.58 -33.08
C ARG A 492 -13.52 8.69 -33.15
N ILE A 493 -13.54 9.61 -32.17
CA ILE A 493 -14.46 10.76 -32.18
C ILE A 493 -14.05 11.75 -33.25
N GLU A 494 -15.03 12.32 -33.96
CA GLU A 494 -14.83 13.30 -35.03
C GLU A 494 -14.21 14.60 -34.50
N SER A 495 -13.34 15.22 -35.29
CA SER A 495 -12.70 16.49 -34.92
C SER A 495 -13.73 17.62 -34.84
N ASN A 496 -13.61 18.49 -33.85
CA ASN A 496 -14.51 19.65 -33.66
C ASN A 496 -15.99 19.27 -33.50
N SER A 497 -16.28 18.18 -32.78
CA SER A 497 -17.65 17.68 -32.59
C SER A 497 -18.11 17.73 -31.14
N VAL A 498 -17.25 18.16 -30.21
CA VAL A 498 -17.55 18.20 -28.78
C VAL A 498 -17.67 19.66 -28.33
N GLY A 499 -18.84 20.03 -27.82
CA GLY A 499 -19.12 21.39 -27.36
C GLY A 499 -18.52 21.71 -25.98
N LEU A 500 -18.41 20.72 -25.11
CA LEU A 500 -17.80 20.88 -23.77
C LEU A 500 -17.09 19.59 -23.39
N ILE A 501 -15.87 19.70 -22.89
CA ILE A 501 -15.22 18.63 -22.14
C ILE A 501 -15.28 18.99 -20.66
N HIS A 502 -15.91 18.14 -19.84
CA HIS A 502 -15.86 18.26 -18.40
C HIS A 502 -15.55 16.92 -17.78
N THR A 503 -14.50 16.87 -16.97
CA THR A 503 -14.01 15.63 -16.37
C THR A 503 -13.26 15.87 -15.08
N SER A 504 -13.28 14.89 -14.20
CA SER A 504 -12.35 14.76 -13.08
C SER A 504 -11.29 13.74 -13.46
N ILE A 505 -10.08 14.20 -13.80
CA ILE A 505 -9.00 13.31 -14.17
C ILE A 505 -8.46 12.55 -12.93
N PRO A 506 -7.90 11.35 -13.08
CA PRO A 506 -7.18 10.68 -12.01
C PRO A 506 -6.08 11.59 -11.44
N PHE A 507 -5.93 11.61 -10.12
CA PHE A 507 -4.94 12.49 -9.45
C PHE A 507 -3.55 11.82 -9.45
N GLY A 508 -2.92 11.74 -10.60
CA GLY A 508 -1.65 11.05 -10.79
C GLY A 508 -1.78 9.56 -10.46
N ASN A 509 -0.86 9.03 -9.63
CA ASN A 509 -0.86 7.64 -9.18
C ASN A 509 -1.50 7.44 -7.79
N HIS A 510 -2.46 8.28 -7.40
CA HIS A 510 -3.04 8.25 -6.04
C HIS A 510 -4.06 7.12 -5.85
N TYR A 511 -4.85 6.82 -6.88
CA TYR A 511 -5.86 5.77 -6.89
C TYR A 511 -5.82 5.01 -8.20
N GLU A 512 -5.87 3.69 -8.13
CA GLU A 512 -6.16 2.82 -9.26
C GLU A 512 -7.66 2.51 -9.31
N TYR A 513 -8.24 2.63 -10.50
CA TYR A 513 -9.68 2.42 -10.72
C TYR A 513 -9.96 1.06 -11.34
N SER A 514 -8.97 0.44 -11.95
CA SER A 514 -9.07 -0.90 -12.55
C SER A 514 -7.73 -1.63 -12.51
N ALA A 515 -7.75 -2.95 -12.69
CA ALA A 515 -6.55 -3.78 -12.83
C ALA A 515 -5.93 -3.73 -14.25
N ASN A 516 -6.31 -2.75 -15.06
CA ASN A 516 -5.86 -2.63 -16.44
C ASN A 516 -4.67 -1.68 -16.57
N TYR A 517 -3.69 -2.01 -17.42
CA TYR A 517 -2.54 -1.13 -17.68
C TYR A 517 -2.93 0.19 -18.36
N ASN A 518 -4.10 0.25 -19.00
CA ASN A 518 -4.64 1.48 -19.57
C ASN A 518 -5.11 2.48 -18.50
N ASP A 519 -5.29 2.04 -17.24
CA ASP A 519 -5.65 2.93 -16.14
C ASP A 519 -4.61 4.02 -15.92
N PHE A 520 -5.05 5.27 -15.91
CA PHE A 520 -4.18 6.43 -15.69
C PHE A 520 -3.70 6.53 -14.24
N GLY A 521 -4.44 5.98 -13.29
CA GLY A 521 -4.01 5.84 -11.90
C GLY A 521 -2.89 4.81 -11.71
N HIS A 522 -2.70 3.92 -12.69
CA HIS A 522 -1.67 2.89 -12.70
C HIS A 522 -0.37 3.39 -13.34
N ASN A 523 0.22 4.40 -12.75
CA ASN A 523 1.51 4.96 -13.16
C ASN A 523 2.48 4.99 -11.99
N GLU A 524 3.76 4.90 -12.28
CA GLU A 524 4.83 4.89 -11.27
C GLU A 524 4.88 6.20 -10.48
N ASN A 525 4.75 7.32 -11.19
CA ASN A 525 4.82 8.67 -10.63
C ASN A 525 3.99 9.64 -11.48
N THR A 526 3.96 10.90 -11.06
CA THR A 526 3.22 11.95 -11.76
C THR A 526 3.81 12.26 -13.15
N GLU A 527 5.13 12.09 -13.35
CA GLU A 527 5.74 12.30 -14.67
C GLU A 527 5.23 11.25 -15.68
N LYS A 528 5.17 9.98 -15.27
CA LYS A 528 4.61 8.90 -16.10
C LYS A 528 3.12 9.06 -16.33
N PHE A 529 2.38 9.61 -15.39
CA PHE A 529 1.00 9.99 -15.59
C PHE A 529 0.87 11.03 -16.73
N PHE A 530 1.68 12.08 -16.73
CA PHE A 530 1.65 13.08 -17.80
C PHE A 530 2.18 12.55 -19.13
N GLU A 531 3.14 11.61 -19.14
CA GLU A 531 3.54 10.91 -20.36
C GLU A 531 2.35 10.13 -20.97
N GLN A 532 1.48 9.52 -20.16
CA GLN A 532 0.25 8.91 -20.64
C GLN A 532 -0.75 9.95 -21.14
N MET A 533 -0.90 11.06 -20.42
CA MET A 533 -1.74 12.19 -20.85
C MET A 533 -1.26 12.81 -22.16
N ASP A 534 0.03 12.73 -22.53
CA ASP A 534 0.57 13.18 -23.81
C ASP A 534 -0.12 12.46 -25.02
N PHE A 535 -0.71 11.26 -24.80
CA PHE A 535 -1.49 10.56 -25.81
C PHE A 535 -2.97 10.99 -25.85
N LEU A 536 -3.55 11.39 -24.72
CA LEU A 536 -4.96 11.80 -24.61
C LEU A 536 -5.15 13.28 -24.91
N THR A 537 -4.35 14.15 -24.33
CA THR A 537 -4.57 15.61 -24.35
C THR A 537 -4.62 16.21 -25.77
N PRO A 538 -3.78 15.79 -26.74
CA PRO A 538 -3.90 16.23 -28.13
C PRO A 538 -5.24 15.84 -28.77
N GLU A 539 -5.77 14.65 -28.44
CA GLU A 539 -7.05 14.18 -28.94
C GLU A 539 -8.20 15.01 -28.35
N LEU A 540 -8.13 15.34 -27.04
CA LEU A 540 -9.11 16.24 -26.43
C LEU A 540 -9.12 17.61 -27.11
N LEU A 541 -7.95 18.18 -27.46
CA LEU A 541 -7.88 19.41 -28.21
C LEU A 541 -8.44 19.26 -29.63
N ARG A 542 -8.19 18.14 -30.30
CA ARG A 542 -8.68 17.87 -31.65
C ARG A 542 -10.20 17.82 -31.71
N ILE A 543 -10.83 17.06 -30.81
CA ILE A 543 -12.26 16.79 -30.79
C ILE A 543 -13.09 17.98 -30.30
N LEU A 544 -12.53 18.81 -29.40
CA LEU A 544 -13.21 20.01 -28.89
C LEU A 544 -13.45 21.01 -30.05
N GLU A 545 -14.62 21.63 -30.10
CA GLU A 545 -14.95 22.67 -31.06
C GLU A 545 -14.09 23.93 -30.86
N PRO A 546 -13.76 24.67 -31.95
CA PRO A 546 -12.95 25.87 -31.85
C PRO A 546 -13.64 26.96 -31.00
N GLY A 547 -12.91 27.50 -30.04
CA GLY A 547 -13.39 28.52 -29.11
C GLY A 547 -14.11 27.96 -27.87
N ARG A 548 -14.36 26.67 -27.80
CA ARG A 548 -15.07 26.00 -26.69
C ARG A 548 -14.11 25.63 -25.55
N VAL A 549 -14.67 25.19 -24.44
CA VAL A 549 -13.99 25.04 -23.15
C VAL A 549 -13.83 23.58 -22.76
N ALA A 550 -12.70 23.27 -22.16
CA ALA A 550 -12.45 22.06 -21.39
C ALA A 550 -12.30 22.44 -19.89
N ALA A 551 -13.16 21.91 -19.04
CA ALA A 551 -13.19 22.15 -17.60
C ALA A 551 -12.67 20.88 -16.89
N ILE A 552 -11.46 20.94 -16.37
CA ILE A 552 -10.74 19.80 -15.79
C ILE A 552 -10.69 19.94 -14.27
N HIS A 553 -11.37 19.03 -13.59
CA HIS A 553 -11.41 18.99 -12.13
C HIS A 553 -10.20 18.23 -11.60
N VAL A 554 -9.46 18.84 -10.70
CA VAL A 554 -8.25 18.31 -10.09
C VAL A 554 -8.14 18.69 -8.61
N LYS A 555 -7.25 17.98 -7.90
CA LYS A 555 -6.92 18.29 -6.50
C LYS A 555 -5.43 18.13 -6.28
N ASP A 556 -4.82 19.03 -5.53
CA ASP A 556 -3.46 18.84 -5.03
C ASP A 556 -3.42 17.72 -4.01
N ARG A 557 -2.28 17.08 -3.86
CA ARG A 557 -2.14 15.92 -2.98
C ARG A 557 -1.00 16.08 -1.99
N VAL A 558 -1.20 15.49 -0.81
CA VAL A 558 -0.15 15.36 0.20
C VAL A 558 0.74 14.19 -0.16
N LEU A 559 2.02 14.45 -0.36
CA LEU A 559 3.06 13.44 -0.42
C LEU A 559 3.62 13.21 0.98
N PHE A 560 3.55 12.00 1.49
CA PHE A 560 4.13 11.65 2.79
C PHE A 560 5.65 11.53 2.69
N GLY A 561 6.34 11.63 3.84
CA GLY A 561 7.79 11.66 3.89
C GLY A 561 8.51 10.47 3.24
N ASN A 562 7.85 9.31 3.17
CA ASN A 562 8.35 8.14 2.46
C ASN A 562 8.30 8.28 0.92
N ALA A 563 7.40 9.12 0.40
CA ALA A 563 7.29 9.38 -1.04
C ALA A 563 8.15 10.57 -1.50
N THR A 564 8.55 11.46 -0.58
CA THR A 564 9.32 12.67 -0.92
C THR A 564 10.82 12.44 -1.04
N GLY A 565 11.33 11.31 -0.55
CA GLY A 565 12.76 11.03 -0.42
C GLY A 565 13.49 11.89 0.65
N THR A 566 12.80 12.88 1.24
CA THR A 566 13.35 13.77 2.28
C THR A 566 12.96 13.36 3.69
N GLY A 567 12.03 12.38 3.82
CA GLY A 567 11.42 12.01 5.09
C GLY A 567 10.37 13.01 5.61
N MET A 568 10.17 14.14 4.91
CA MET A 568 9.24 15.19 5.29
C MET A 568 8.04 15.21 4.36
N PRO A 569 6.80 15.34 4.87
CA PRO A 569 5.63 15.46 4.02
C PRO A 569 5.62 16.82 3.30
N THR A 570 5.07 16.84 2.08
CA THR A 570 4.87 18.06 1.29
C THR A 570 3.58 18.00 0.51
N ILE A 571 3.21 19.08 -0.16
CA ILE A 571 2.08 19.13 -1.09
C ILE A 571 2.64 19.14 -2.51
N GLU A 572 2.18 18.21 -3.34
CA GLU A 572 2.43 18.24 -4.77
C GLU A 572 1.44 19.18 -5.44
N PRO A 573 1.92 20.23 -6.15
CA PRO A 573 1.06 21.19 -6.82
C PRO A 573 0.52 20.63 -8.14
N PHE A 574 -0.30 19.57 -8.06
CA PHE A 574 -0.78 18.83 -9.23
C PHE A 574 -1.59 19.71 -10.19
N HIS A 575 -2.37 20.67 -9.67
CA HIS A 575 -3.10 21.63 -10.49
C HIS A 575 -2.16 22.45 -11.39
N ALA A 576 -1.02 22.91 -10.86
CA ALA A 576 -0.06 23.70 -11.64
C ALA A 576 0.62 22.86 -12.73
N GLN A 577 0.96 21.60 -12.43
CA GLN A 577 1.49 20.65 -13.40
C GLN A 577 0.48 20.37 -14.52
N CYS A 578 -0.80 20.24 -14.20
CA CYS A 578 -1.88 20.12 -15.20
C CYS A 578 -1.95 21.36 -16.10
N ILE A 579 -1.87 22.57 -15.53
CA ILE A 579 -1.89 23.82 -16.33
C ILE A 579 -0.75 23.81 -17.35
N GLU A 580 0.48 23.52 -16.91
CA GLU A 580 1.64 23.45 -17.79
C GLU A 580 1.47 22.39 -18.90
N HIS A 581 0.97 21.22 -18.52
CA HIS A 581 0.74 20.11 -19.45
C HIS A 581 -0.27 20.47 -20.56
N TYR A 582 -1.45 20.96 -20.20
CA TYR A 582 -2.48 21.33 -21.18
C TYR A 582 -2.03 22.50 -22.08
N MET A 583 -1.33 23.49 -21.54
CA MET A 583 -0.75 24.59 -22.33
C MET A 583 0.30 24.10 -23.30
N LYS A 584 1.16 23.15 -22.90
CA LYS A 584 2.16 22.50 -23.78
C LYS A 584 1.49 21.87 -25.01
N HIS A 585 0.28 21.33 -24.87
CA HIS A 585 -0.49 20.69 -25.94
C HIS A 585 -1.36 21.65 -26.75
N GLY A 586 -1.29 22.94 -26.51
CA GLY A 586 -1.94 23.96 -27.35
C GLY A 586 -3.26 24.49 -26.84
N PHE A 587 -3.70 24.07 -25.67
CA PHE A 587 -4.82 24.73 -24.97
C PHE A 587 -4.41 26.10 -24.46
N GLN A 588 -5.35 27.03 -24.41
CA GLN A 588 -5.17 28.28 -23.69
C GLN A 588 -5.70 28.15 -22.27
N TYR A 589 -4.89 28.47 -21.30
CA TYR A 589 -5.34 28.58 -19.90
C TYR A 589 -6.29 29.77 -19.77
N PHE A 590 -7.50 29.52 -19.30
CA PHE A 590 -8.58 30.48 -19.27
C PHE A 590 -8.96 30.92 -17.86
N GLY A 591 -8.46 30.24 -16.85
CA GLY A 591 -8.69 30.53 -15.45
C GLY A 591 -8.88 29.27 -14.61
N MET A 592 -9.15 29.49 -13.33
CA MET A 592 -9.30 28.42 -12.33
C MET A 592 -10.42 28.78 -11.36
N ILE A 593 -11.28 27.81 -11.06
CA ILE A 593 -12.27 27.90 -9.99
C ILE A 593 -11.74 27.09 -8.82
N THR A 594 -11.69 27.69 -7.64
CA THR A 594 -11.31 27.01 -6.40
C THR A 594 -12.56 26.52 -5.67
N VAL A 595 -12.65 25.22 -5.41
CA VAL A 595 -13.71 24.62 -4.62
C VAL A 595 -13.19 24.41 -3.20
N VAL A 596 -13.80 25.12 -2.25
CA VAL A 596 -13.39 25.07 -0.84
C VAL A 596 -13.78 23.71 -0.24
N THR A 597 -12.86 23.13 0.51
CA THR A 597 -13.08 21.87 1.22
C THR A 597 -13.10 22.08 2.73
N ASP A 598 -13.85 21.23 3.45
CA ASP A 598 -13.92 21.30 4.92
C ASP A 598 -12.72 20.57 5.53
N VAL A 599 -11.75 21.34 6.02
CA VAL A 599 -10.51 20.83 6.62
C VAL A 599 -10.77 19.84 7.75
N VAL A 600 -11.76 20.10 8.58
CA VAL A 600 -12.05 19.29 9.77
C VAL A 600 -12.71 17.97 9.39
N ARG A 601 -13.58 17.98 8.39
CA ARG A 601 -14.30 16.80 7.92
C ARG A 601 -13.47 15.89 7.03
N GLU A 602 -12.72 16.49 6.10
CA GLU A 602 -11.99 15.73 5.10
C GLU A 602 -10.64 15.28 5.62
N ASN A 603 -10.23 15.80 6.76
CA ASN A 603 -8.89 15.61 7.21
C ASN A 603 -8.76 15.19 8.67
N ASN A 604 -8.91 13.91 8.89
CA ASN A 604 -8.58 13.28 10.16
C ASN A 604 -7.07 13.06 10.37
N GLN A 605 -6.22 13.56 9.47
CA GLN A 605 -4.80 13.26 9.52
C GLN A 605 -3.96 14.51 9.76
N THR A 606 -3.16 14.37 10.73
CA THR A 606 -2.05 15.07 11.36
C THR A 606 -1.29 16.12 10.54
N TYR A 607 -1.48 16.21 9.24
CA TYR A 607 -0.71 17.08 8.37
C TYR A 607 -1.35 18.47 8.19
N ARG A 608 -2.66 18.55 8.34
CA ARG A 608 -3.42 19.79 8.17
C ARG A 608 -3.99 20.17 9.51
N LEU A 609 -4.01 21.32 9.96
CA LEU A 609 -4.64 21.98 11.11
C LEU A 609 -5.19 21.10 12.27
N GLY A 610 -4.54 19.96 12.58
CA GLY A 610 -4.89 19.14 13.74
C GLY A 610 -4.54 19.85 15.06
N TRP A 611 -5.49 20.02 15.96
CA TRP A 611 -5.28 20.75 17.23
C TRP A 611 -4.07 20.25 18.02
N SER A 612 -3.94 18.96 18.24
CA SER A 612 -2.83 18.41 19.02
C SER A 612 -1.47 18.57 18.33
N GLU A 613 -1.43 18.52 17.01
CA GLU A 613 -0.19 18.72 16.24
C GLU A 613 0.17 20.19 16.17
N GLN A 614 -0.81 21.08 15.99
CA GLN A 614 -0.61 22.53 16.05
C GLN A 614 0.00 22.97 17.39
N CYS A 615 -0.41 22.33 18.50
CA CYS A 615 0.14 22.60 19.82
C CYS A 615 1.57 22.06 20.01
N LYS A 616 2.02 21.12 19.17
CA LYS A 616 3.39 20.59 19.23
C LYS A 616 4.36 21.40 18.37
N ASP A 617 3.99 21.63 17.11
CA ASP A 617 4.78 22.42 16.15
C ASP A 617 3.88 22.90 15.02
N GLY A 618 3.42 24.16 15.10
CA GLY A 618 2.58 24.78 14.10
C GLY A 618 3.26 24.96 12.74
N SER A 619 4.60 24.99 12.68
CA SER A 619 5.34 25.11 11.43
C SER A 619 5.33 23.81 10.59
N LYS A 620 4.99 22.69 11.20
CA LYS A 620 4.80 21.39 10.53
C LYS A 620 3.44 21.27 9.83
N MET A 621 2.50 22.14 10.17
CA MET A 621 1.12 22.06 9.73
C MET A 621 0.91 22.84 8.44
N GLY A 622 0.48 22.14 7.38
CA GLY A 622 0.02 22.78 6.15
C GLY A 622 -1.39 23.32 6.25
N VAL A 623 -1.81 24.02 5.22
CA VAL A 623 -3.21 24.42 4.99
C VAL A 623 -3.99 23.29 4.30
N ASP A 624 -5.31 23.48 4.15
CA ASP A 624 -6.13 22.56 3.36
C ASP A 624 -5.70 22.52 1.89
N CYS A 625 -6.01 21.40 1.22
CA CYS A 625 -5.91 21.28 -0.23
C CYS A 625 -7.29 21.44 -0.84
N PRO A 626 -7.67 22.63 -1.35
CA PRO A 626 -8.90 22.80 -2.07
C PRO A 626 -8.90 21.98 -3.35
N GLU A 627 -10.09 21.83 -3.96
CA GLU A 627 -10.20 21.28 -5.29
C GLU A 627 -10.20 22.42 -6.31
N TYR A 628 -9.76 22.12 -7.52
CA TYR A 628 -9.64 23.11 -8.58
C TYR A 628 -10.35 22.63 -9.84
N ILE A 629 -11.09 23.53 -10.48
CA ILE A 629 -11.61 23.33 -11.84
C ILE A 629 -10.79 24.22 -12.75
N LEU A 630 -9.89 23.60 -13.50
CA LEU A 630 -9.00 24.29 -14.45
C LEU A 630 -9.77 24.48 -15.75
N LEU A 631 -9.85 25.72 -16.22
CA LEU A 631 -10.55 26.07 -17.43
C LEU A 631 -9.54 26.27 -18.55
N PHE A 632 -9.70 25.50 -19.59
CA PHE A 632 -8.88 25.57 -20.81
C PHE A 632 -9.76 25.86 -22.01
N ARG A 633 -9.23 26.55 -22.99
CA ARG A 633 -9.95 26.92 -24.19
C ARG A 633 -9.19 26.51 -25.43
N LYS A 634 -9.88 25.93 -26.41
CA LYS A 634 -9.36 25.81 -27.77
C LYS A 634 -9.45 27.15 -28.47
N LEU A 635 -8.44 27.51 -29.27
CA LEU A 635 -8.48 28.72 -30.06
C LEU A 635 -9.62 28.69 -31.08
N PRO A 636 -10.43 29.80 -31.23
CA PRO A 636 -11.38 29.91 -32.31
C PRO A 636 -10.66 30.05 -33.65
N THR A 637 -11.36 29.76 -34.76
CA THR A 637 -10.80 29.97 -36.10
C THR A 637 -10.67 31.46 -36.39
N ASP A 638 -11.69 32.27 -36.07
CA ASP A 638 -11.61 33.73 -36.12
C ASP A 638 -11.09 34.29 -34.79
N LYS A 639 -9.88 34.82 -34.83
CA LYS A 639 -9.22 35.43 -33.67
C LYS A 639 -9.51 36.93 -33.51
N SER A 640 -10.25 37.54 -34.41
CA SER A 640 -10.48 38.99 -34.43
C SER A 640 -11.40 39.46 -33.30
N ASN A 641 -12.36 38.62 -32.89
CA ASN A 641 -13.39 38.94 -31.87
C ASN A 641 -13.32 38.00 -30.65
N ALA A 642 -12.52 36.96 -30.70
CA ALA A 642 -12.33 35.94 -29.65
C ALA A 642 -13.61 35.14 -29.30
N TYR A 643 -14.68 35.21 -30.08
CA TYR A 643 -15.84 34.35 -29.93
C TYR A 643 -15.52 32.92 -30.38
N ALA A 644 -16.24 31.93 -29.84
CA ALA A 644 -16.21 30.58 -30.37
C ALA A 644 -16.84 30.53 -31.76
N ASP A 645 -16.47 29.58 -32.61
CA ASP A 645 -17.04 29.39 -33.92
C ASP A 645 -18.52 29.09 -33.81
N ASP A 646 -18.92 28.28 -32.83
CA ASP A 646 -20.30 28.16 -32.34
C ASP A 646 -20.39 28.66 -30.87
N PRO A 647 -20.82 29.88 -30.62
CA PRO A 647 -20.82 30.49 -29.31
C PRO A 647 -21.87 29.89 -28.37
N VAL A 648 -21.51 29.78 -27.07
CA VAL A 648 -22.51 29.53 -26.02
C VAL A 648 -23.38 30.76 -25.82
N LYS A 649 -24.62 30.70 -26.26
CA LYS A 649 -25.56 31.82 -26.23
C LYS A 649 -26.68 31.56 -25.27
N LYS A 650 -27.04 32.60 -24.52
CA LYS A 650 -28.27 32.65 -23.73
C LYS A 650 -29.10 33.84 -24.17
N THR A 651 -30.40 33.66 -24.20
CA THR A 651 -31.30 34.82 -24.47
C THR A 651 -31.29 35.73 -23.25
N LYS A 652 -31.72 36.97 -23.40
CA LYS A 652 -31.84 37.92 -22.28
C LYS A 652 -32.97 37.54 -21.34
N GLU A 653 -33.90 36.77 -21.83
CA GLU A 653 -35.02 36.20 -21.11
C GLU A 653 -34.58 35.01 -20.24
N ASP A 654 -33.71 34.13 -20.78
CA ASP A 654 -33.21 32.97 -20.06
C ASP A 654 -32.07 33.32 -19.10
N TYR A 655 -31.31 34.38 -19.37
CA TYR A 655 -30.23 34.88 -18.53
C TYR A 655 -30.41 36.37 -18.25
N THR A 656 -31.18 36.63 -17.21
CA THR A 656 -31.58 38.00 -16.88
C THR A 656 -30.40 38.85 -16.38
N ARG A 657 -30.55 40.18 -16.45
CA ARG A 657 -29.57 41.12 -15.89
C ARG A 657 -29.36 40.88 -14.39
N ALA A 658 -30.45 40.52 -13.71
CA ALA A 658 -30.42 40.22 -12.29
C ALA A 658 -29.53 38.97 -11.98
N GLN A 659 -29.74 37.89 -12.75
CA GLN A 659 -28.94 36.69 -12.64
C GLN A 659 -27.47 36.98 -12.94
N TRP A 660 -27.19 37.76 -14.00
CA TRP A 660 -25.82 38.17 -14.31
C TRP A 660 -25.16 38.93 -13.19
N GLN A 661 -25.88 39.84 -12.49
CA GLN A 661 -25.31 40.59 -11.38
C GLN A 661 -24.91 39.68 -10.20
N ILE A 662 -25.71 38.63 -9.95
CA ILE A 662 -25.38 37.62 -8.93
C ILE A 662 -24.15 36.82 -9.34
N ASP A 663 -24.16 36.30 -10.57
CA ASP A 663 -23.04 35.51 -11.09
C ASP A 663 -21.73 36.31 -11.17
N ALA A 664 -21.83 37.59 -11.54
CA ALA A 664 -20.70 38.51 -11.64
C ALA A 664 -20.35 39.22 -10.33
N HIS A 665 -21.01 38.87 -9.22
CA HIS A 665 -20.80 39.54 -7.93
C HIS A 665 -21.08 41.07 -7.95
N GLY A 666 -22.02 41.49 -8.74
CA GLY A 666 -22.41 42.88 -8.86
C GLY A 666 -23.16 43.46 -7.64
N TYR A 667 -22.97 42.91 -6.45
CA TYR A 667 -23.61 43.34 -5.23
C TYR A 667 -22.69 43.33 -4.01
N TRP A 668 -23.09 44.06 -2.98
CA TRP A 668 -22.36 44.09 -1.71
C TRP A 668 -22.42 42.75 -1.02
N ARG A 669 -21.23 42.28 -0.68
CA ARG A 669 -21.07 41.11 0.16
C ARG A 669 -21.12 41.46 1.64
N SER A 670 -21.82 40.65 2.39
CA SER A 670 -21.50 40.42 3.79
C SER A 670 -21.50 38.92 4.00
N SER A 671 -20.74 38.47 4.96
CA SER A 671 -20.62 37.01 5.28
C SER A 671 -21.98 36.40 5.66
N GLY A 672 -22.94 37.20 6.04
CA GLY A 672 -24.21 36.72 6.59
C GLY A 672 -24.07 36.07 7.98
N ASP A 673 -22.88 35.75 8.37
CA ASP A 673 -22.57 35.18 9.65
C ASP A 673 -22.46 36.25 10.72
N ARG A 674 -23.04 35.99 11.86
CA ARG A 674 -22.83 36.80 13.06
C ARG A 674 -22.21 35.96 14.16
N LEU A 675 -21.38 36.59 14.97
CA LEU A 675 -20.89 35.98 16.17
C LEU A 675 -22.03 35.84 17.19
N ILE A 676 -22.16 34.69 17.81
CA ILE A 676 -23.00 34.48 18.97
C ILE A 676 -22.44 35.31 20.12
N SER A 677 -23.30 36.14 20.77
CA SER A 677 -22.85 36.94 21.90
C SER A 677 -22.52 36.10 23.12
N LYS A 678 -21.69 36.63 24.03
CA LYS A 678 -21.36 35.97 25.28
C LYS A 678 -22.57 35.65 26.14
N ASP A 679 -23.61 36.47 26.06
CA ASP A 679 -24.83 36.30 26.86
C ASP A 679 -25.68 35.17 26.29
N GLU A 680 -25.80 35.08 24.95
CA GLU A 680 -26.43 33.94 24.28
C GLU A 680 -25.69 32.63 24.58
N LEU A 681 -24.34 32.62 24.59
CA LEU A 681 -23.58 31.44 24.90
C LEU A 681 -23.76 30.92 26.33
N LYS A 682 -24.09 31.80 27.29
CA LYS A 682 -24.33 31.40 28.69
C LYS A 682 -25.65 30.65 28.91
N GLU A 683 -26.58 30.84 27.98
CA GLU A 683 -27.93 30.27 28.10
C GLU A 683 -28.04 28.87 27.47
N PHE A 684 -27.03 28.42 26.73
CA PHE A 684 -27.08 27.15 26.00
C PHE A 684 -26.17 26.06 26.61
N SER A 685 -26.74 24.87 26.70
CA SER A 685 -25.92 23.66 26.88
C SER A 685 -25.20 23.33 25.57
N VAL A 686 -24.18 22.44 25.59
CA VAL A 686 -23.47 22.00 24.38
C VAL A 686 -24.43 21.38 23.36
N ASP A 687 -25.39 20.60 23.82
CA ASP A 687 -26.41 19.96 22.97
C ASP A 687 -27.40 21.00 22.38
N ASP A 688 -27.77 22.00 23.14
CA ASP A 688 -28.61 23.10 22.68
C ASP A 688 -27.86 23.96 21.64
N LEU A 689 -26.57 24.20 21.87
CA LEU A 689 -25.73 24.94 20.89
C LEU A 689 -25.65 24.18 19.57
N GLN A 690 -25.43 22.85 19.61
CA GLN A 690 -25.44 22.01 18.41
C GLN A 690 -26.79 21.98 17.71
N ARG A 691 -27.90 22.02 18.46
CA ARG A 691 -29.24 22.07 17.91
C ARG A 691 -29.49 23.41 17.22
N VAL A 692 -29.19 24.52 17.90
CA VAL A 692 -29.34 25.90 17.36
C VAL A 692 -28.47 26.07 16.10
N TYR A 693 -27.24 25.58 16.09
CA TYR A 693 -26.36 25.59 14.91
C TYR A 693 -26.99 24.83 13.75
N ARG A 694 -27.54 23.66 14.01
CA ARG A 694 -28.22 22.83 13.02
C ARG A 694 -29.48 23.47 12.44
N GLU A 695 -30.28 24.10 13.32
CA GLU A 695 -31.50 24.81 12.93
C GLU A 695 -31.14 26.08 12.16
N TYR A 696 -30.17 26.86 12.61
CA TYR A 696 -29.65 28.03 11.91
C TYR A 696 -29.12 27.69 10.54
N SER A 697 -28.30 26.66 10.43
CA SER A 697 -27.75 26.19 9.15
C SER A 697 -28.83 25.74 8.16
N ARG A 698 -29.95 25.19 8.66
CA ARG A 698 -31.05 24.74 7.81
C ARG A 698 -31.94 25.92 7.38
N SER A 699 -32.13 26.88 8.24
CA SER A 699 -33.01 28.06 7.98
C SER A 699 -32.29 29.15 7.19
N ASN A 700 -30.97 29.15 7.13
CA ASN A 700 -30.15 30.14 6.45
C ASN A 700 -29.33 29.56 5.31
N VAL A 701 -29.85 28.51 4.71
CA VAL A 701 -29.24 27.96 3.47
C VAL A 701 -29.41 28.99 2.37
N TYR A 702 -28.32 29.41 1.74
CA TYR A 702 -28.34 30.26 0.58
C TYR A 702 -29.06 29.54 -0.57
N SER A 703 -30.05 30.17 -1.15
CA SER A 703 -30.73 29.71 -2.36
C SER A 703 -30.43 30.66 -3.50
N TYR A 704 -29.68 30.21 -4.47
CA TYR A 704 -29.37 30.95 -5.68
C TYR A 704 -30.65 31.34 -6.45
N GLU A 705 -31.56 30.38 -6.59
CA GLU A 705 -32.84 30.60 -7.30
C GLU A 705 -33.72 31.67 -6.64
N GLU A 706 -33.80 31.65 -5.31
CA GLU A 706 -34.53 32.66 -4.56
C GLU A 706 -33.86 34.03 -4.65
N HIS A 707 -32.53 34.07 -4.66
CA HIS A 707 -31.76 35.29 -4.81
C HIS A 707 -31.98 35.91 -6.20
N VAL A 708 -31.99 35.07 -7.27
CA VAL A 708 -32.33 35.52 -8.64
C VAL A 708 -33.74 36.07 -8.71
N LYS A 709 -34.74 35.37 -8.16
CA LYS A 709 -36.12 35.84 -8.16
C LYS A 709 -36.28 37.22 -7.47
N LEU A 710 -35.60 37.39 -6.34
CA LEU A 710 -35.60 38.66 -5.61
C LEU A 710 -34.97 39.80 -6.43
N ALA A 711 -33.84 39.48 -7.09
CA ALA A 711 -33.16 40.44 -7.95
C ALA A 711 -34.00 40.80 -9.18
N GLU A 712 -34.71 39.86 -9.80
CA GLU A 712 -35.65 40.09 -10.88
C GLU A 712 -36.85 40.92 -10.46
N GLU A 713 -37.34 40.74 -9.24
CA GLU A 713 -38.43 41.57 -8.69
C GLU A 713 -37.95 43.00 -8.48
N LEU A 714 -36.74 43.25 -8.03
CA LEU A 714 -36.14 44.56 -7.94
C LEU A 714 -35.97 45.21 -9.30
N ASP A 715 -35.56 44.45 -10.35
CA ASP A 715 -35.41 44.90 -11.72
C ASP A 715 -36.78 45.32 -12.33
N LYS A 716 -37.81 44.52 -12.14
CA LYS A 716 -39.20 44.86 -12.58
C LYS A 716 -39.74 46.14 -11.96
N ASN A 717 -39.24 46.51 -10.79
CA ASN A 717 -39.63 47.73 -10.07
C ASN A 717 -38.63 48.90 -10.26
N ASP A 718 -37.72 48.81 -11.26
CA ASP A 718 -36.67 49.80 -11.54
C ASP A 718 -35.76 50.11 -10.31
N LYS A 719 -35.61 49.16 -9.40
CA LYS A 719 -34.81 49.30 -8.18
C LYS A 719 -33.48 48.54 -8.23
N LEU A 720 -33.23 47.78 -9.30
CA LEU A 720 -31.97 47.06 -9.46
C LEU A 720 -30.90 48.03 -10.00
N PRO A 721 -29.78 48.24 -9.24
CA PRO A 721 -28.67 49.07 -9.73
C PRO A 721 -28.01 48.47 -11.00
N ALA A 722 -27.54 49.34 -11.89
CA ALA A 722 -26.95 48.90 -13.15
C ALA A 722 -25.60 48.14 -13.00
N THR A 723 -24.84 48.46 -11.94
CA THR A 723 -23.49 47.93 -11.76
C THR A 723 -23.30 47.10 -10.49
N PHE A 724 -24.20 47.15 -9.54
CA PHE A 724 -24.16 46.37 -8.31
C PHE A 724 -25.57 46.20 -7.73
N MET A 725 -25.77 45.15 -6.97
CA MET A 725 -27.04 44.79 -6.37
C MET A 725 -26.99 44.99 -4.86
N VAL A 726 -27.99 45.68 -4.31
CA VAL A 726 -28.17 45.85 -2.86
C VAL A 726 -29.29 44.92 -2.41
N VAL A 727 -28.94 43.67 -2.23
CA VAL A 727 -29.85 42.65 -1.70
C VAL A 727 -29.29 42.16 -0.38
N ALA A 728 -30.19 41.70 0.48
CA ALA A 728 -29.78 41.14 1.75
C ALA A 728 -28.76 40.02 1.52
N PRO A 729 -27.59 40.07 2.16
CA PRO A 729 -26.55 39.16 1.91
C PRO A 729 -26.93 37.76 2.39
N GLY A 730 -26.60 36.78 1.60
CA GLY A 730 -26.60 35.40 1.94
C GLY A 730 -25.24 34.80 1.67
N SER A 731 -25.01 33.58 2.07
CA SER A 731 -23.90 32.81 1.57
C SER A 731 -24.13 32.58 0.07
N TRP A 732 -23.06 32.66 -0.77
CA TRP A 732 -23.19 32.58 -2.20
C TRP A 732 -21.84 32.36 -2.88
N ASN A 733 -21.89 31.91 -4.12
CA ASN A 733 -20.70 31.60 -4.87
C ASN A 733 -19.94 32.82 -5.38
N ASN A 734 -18.64 32.79 -5.22
CA ASN A 734 -17.75 33.56 -6.07
C ASN A 734 -17.69 32.96 -7.46
N LEU A 735 -17.34 33.78 -8.46
CA LEU A 735 -17.07 33.27 -9.80
C LEU A 735 -15.93 32.27 -9.84
N ASP A 736 -14.93 32.46 -9.01
CA ASP A 736 -13.65 31.75 -8.96
C ASP A 736 -13.42 31.01 -7.64
N VAL A 737 -14.32 31.16 -6.63
CA VAL A 737 -14.24 30.43 -5.35
C VAL A 737 -15.63 29.93 -4.98
N TRP A 738 -15.81 28.62 -4.98
CA TRP A 738 -17.04 27.95 -4.59
C TRP A 738 -16.90 27.35 -3.18
N ASP A 739 -17.65 27.94 -2.24
CA ASP A 739 -17.66 27.52 -0.83
C ASP A 739 -18.97 26.86 -0.38
N ASP A 740 -19.92 26.70 -1.30
CA ASP A 740 -21.29 26.20 -1.06
C ASP A 740 -21.58 24.86 -1.76
N ILE A 741 -20.57 24.16 -2.26
CA ILE A 741 -20.75 22.85 -2.89
C ILE A 741 -21.19 21.81 -1.86
N ASN A 742 -22.32 21.16 -2.14
CA ASN A 742 -22.82 20.06 -1.32
C ASN A 742 -22.02 18.79 -1.56
N ARG A 743 -21.06 18.50 -0.68
CA ARG A 743 -20.15 17.37 -0.77
C ARG A 743 -20.85 16.00 -0.75
N MET A 744 -22.06 15.93 -0.21
CA MET A 744 -22.83 14.68 -0.12
C MET A 744 -23.73 14.44 -1.34
N ARG A 745 -23.88 15.42 -2.24
CA ARG A 745 -24.69 15.31 -3.44
C ARG A 745 -23.91 14.64 -4.57
N THR A 746 -23.73 13.33 -4.43
CA THR A 746 -23.01 12.45 -5.37
C THR A 746 -23.82 11.19 -5.65
N LEU A 747 -23.46 10.44 -6.69
CA LEU A 747 -24.10 9.15 -7.02
C LEU A 747 -23.75 8.05 -6.01
N ASN A 748 -22.71 8.19 -5.21
CA ASN A 748 -22.33 7.20 -4.18
C ASN A 748 -23.42 7.00 -3.12
N THR A 749 -24.21 8.04 -2.81
CA THR A 749 -25.35 7.92 -1.88
C THR A 749 -26.37 6.90 -2.41
N THR A 750 -26.56 6.85 -3.71
CA THR A 750 -27.45 5.89 -4.38
C THR A 750 -26.83 4.51 -4.42
N GLN A 751 -25.54 4.39 -4.72
CA GLN A 751 -24.80 3.11 -4.71
C GLN A 751 -24.84 2.43 -3.32
N SER A 752 -24.61 3.22 -2.26
CA SER A 752 -24.68 2.71 -0.89
C SER A 752 -26.07 2.13 -0.56
N ARG A 753 -27.15 2.81 -0.97
CA ARG A 753 -28.52 2.33 -0.81
C ARG A 753 -28.80 1.06 -1.61
N ARG A 754 -28.20 0.91 -2.79
CA ARG A 754 -28.35 -0.23 -3.69
C ARG A 754 -27.37 -1.38 -3.37
N ARG A 755 -26.50 -1.23 -2.38
CA ARG A 755 -25.43 -2.18 -2.02
C ARG A 755 -24.46 -2.49 -3.17
N GLN A 756 -24.17 -1.51 -4.01
CA GLN A 756 -23.22 -1.55 -5.10
C GLN A 756 -21.80 -1.16 -4.61
N GLN A 757 -20.78 -1.45 -5.41
CA GLN A 757 -19.42 -1.01 -5.13
C GLN A 757 -19.35 0.51 -5.25
N MET A 758 -18.97 1.20 -4.16
CA MET A 758 -18.86 2.66 -4.15
C MET A 758 -17.67 3.14 -4.98
N HIS A 759 -17.88 4.19 -5.75
CA HIS A 759 -16.81 4.87 -6.47
C HIS A 759 -15.84 5.56 -5.50
N VAL A 760 -14.54 5.49 -5.78
CA VAL A 760 -13.51 5.98 -4.84
C VAL A 760 -13.55 7.50 -4.66
N CYS A 761 -13.77 8.26 -5.77
CA CYS A 761 -13.82 9.72 -5.76
C CYS A 761 -15.00 10.20 -6.62
N PRO A 762 -16.24 10.25 -6.05
CA PRO A 762 -17.40 10.68 -6.81
C PRO A 762 -17.41 12.19 -7.03
N LEU A 763 -17.70 12.62 -8.24
CA LEU A 763 -17.87 14.04 -8.57
C LEU A 763 -19.19 14.58 -8.04
N GLN A 764 -19.19 15.80 -7.48
CA GLN A 764 -20.38 16.44 -6.94
C GLN A 764 -21.26 16.99 -8.07
N LEU A 765 -22.56 16.70 -8.00
CA LEU A 765 -23.55 17.14 -8.99
C LEU A 765 -23.61 18.66 -9.12
N ASP A 766 -23.46 19.39 -8.02
CA ASP A 766 -23.46 20.87 -8.02
C ASP A 766 -22.35 21.44 -8.95
N ILE A 767 -21.17 20.84 -8.93
CA ILE A 767 -20.04 21.24 -9.80
C ILE A 767 -20.43 21.01 -11.26
N VAL A 768 -20.91 19.81 -11.56
CA VAL A 768 -21.23 19.39 -12.94
C VAL A 768 -22.33 20.25 -13.53
N GLU A 769 -23.43 20.48 -12.79
CA GLU A 769 -24.56 21.33 -13.21
C GLU A 769 -24.12 22.75 -13.55
N ARG A 770 -23.28 23.37 -12.70
CA ARG A 770 -22.77 24.72 -12.90
C ARG A 770 -21.87 24.83 -14.15
N ILE A 771 -21.00 23.88 -14.35
CA ILE A 771 -20.11 23.87 -15.52
C ILE A 771 -20.88 23.65 -16.82
N ILE A 772 -21.78 22.66 -16.86
CA ILE A 772 -22.62 22.41 -18.05
C ILE A 772 -23.49 23.62 -18.38
N ASN A 773 -24.14 24.19 -17.39
CA ASN A 773 -24.98 25.38 -17.60
C ASN A 773 -24.22 26.58 -18.15
N ARG A 774 -22.98 26.75 -17.67
CA ARG A 774 -22.17 27.94 -18.04
C ARG A 774 -21.50 27.79 -19.41
N TYR A 775 -21.04 26.62 -19.76
CA TYR A 775 -20.12 26.42 -20.89
C TYR A 775 -20.71 25.60 -22.03
N SER A 776 -21.99 25.27 -22.02
CA SER A 776 -22.64 24.53 -23.11
C SER A 776 -24.04 25.07 -23.44
N ASN A 777 -24.46 24.89 -24.71
CA ASN A 777 -25.83 25.08 -25.15
C ASN A 777 -26.65 23.79 -25.02
N GLU A 778 -28.00 23.89 -25.05
CA GLU A 778 -28.85 22.70 -25.25
C GLU A 778 -28.51 22.04 -26.57
N GLY A 779 -28.45 20.70 -26.59
CA GLY A 779 -28.06 19.90 -27.73
C GLY A 779 -26.56 19.68 -27.95
N ASP A 780 -25.70 20.47 -27.28
CA ASP A 780 -24.24 20.29 -27.37
C ASP A 780 -23.82 18.92 -26.84
N VAL A 781 -22.76 18.37 -27.41
CA VAL A 781 -22.10 17.15 -26.89
C VAL A 781 -21.22 17.52 -25.71
N VAL A 782 -21.48 16.92 -24.55
CA VAL A 782 -20.70 17.04 -23.32
C VAL A 782 -19.96 15.73 -23.09
N LEU A 783 -18.63 15.77 -23.18
CA LEU A 783 -17.76 14.60 -23.07
C LEU A 783 -17.10 14.52 -21.70
N ASP A 784 -17.13 13.32 -21.12
CA ASP A 784 -16.30 12.92 -20.00
C ASP A 784 -15.44 11.69 -20.38
N PRO A 785 -14.14 11.85 -20.61
CA PRO A 785 -13.24 10.74 -20.96
C PRO A 785 -12.88 9.83 -19.76
N PHE A 786 -13.23 10.21 -18.53
CA PHE A 786 -13.06 9.43 -17.31
C PHE A 786 -14.41 9.31 -16.56
N GLY A 787 -15.39 8.73 -17.24
CA GLY A 787 -16.80 8.82 -16.90
C GLY A 787 -17.20 8.26 -15.54
N GLY A 788 -16.45 7.32 -14.99
CA GLY A 788 -16.77 6.66 -13.71
C GLY A 788 -18.21 6.14 -13.70
N LEU A 789 -19.04 6.69 -12.80
CA LEU A 789 -20.48 6.41 -12.74
C LEU A 789 -21.31 7.19 -13.76
N MET A 790 -20.68 7.82 -14.75
CA MET A 790 -21.32 8.66 -15.77
C MET A 790 -22.01 9.91 -15.19
N THR A 791 -21.45 10.49 -14.13
CA THR A 791 -22.05 11.68 -13.48
C THR A 791 -22.20 12.86 -14.45
N VAL A 792 -21.16 13.16 -15.23
CA VAL A 792 -21.17 14.26 -16.20
C VAL A 792 -22.13 13.99 -17.36
N PRO A 793 -22.04 12.85 -18.08
CA PRO A 793 -22.98 12.53 -19.16
C PRO A 793 -24.43 12.45 -18.69
N MET A 794 -24.69 11.86 -17.51
CA MET A 794 -26.05 11.78 -16.94
C MET A 794 -26.62 13.18 -16.66
N THR A 795 -25.82 14.05 -16.08
CA THR A 795 -26.26 15.44 -15.79
C THR A 795 -26.45 16.20 -17.10
N ALA A 796 -25.63 15.99 -18.11
CA ALA A 796 -25.80 16.58 -19.45
C ALA A 796 -27.14 16.17 -20.06
N VAL A 797 -27.52 14.89 -20.00
CA VAL A 797 -28.83 14.40 -20.45
C VAL A 797 -29.97 15.12 -19.71
N LYS A 798 -29.94 15.17 -18.38
CA LYS A 798 -30.95 15.85 -17.58
C LYS A 798 -31.11 17.36 -17.93
N MET A 799 -30.03 17.98 -18.39
CA MET A 799 -29.96 19.37 -18.80
C MET A 799 -30.18 19.55 -20.31
N LYS A 800 -30.71 18.56 -21.03
CA LYS A 800 -31.00 18.58 -22.48
C LYS A 800 -29.75 18.75 -23.37
N ARG A 801 -28.59 18.23 -22.93
CA ARG A 801 -27.38 18.10 -23.73
C ARG A 801 -27.24 16.64 -24.14
N TYR A 802 -26.34 16.36 -25.08
CA TYR A 802 -25.96 15.00 -25.44
C TYR A 802 -24.79 14.56 -24.57
N GLY A 803 -25.01 13.56 -23.72
CA GLY A 803 -23.99 13.03 -22.82
C GLY A 803 -23.08 12.00 -23.52
N TYR A 804 -21.77 12.19 -23.48
CA TYR A 804 -20.80 11.21 -23.96
C TYR A 804 -19.85 10.83 -22.85
N GLY A 805 -19.83 9.55 -22.45
CA GLY A 805 -18.97 9.06 -21.37
C GLY A 805 -18.12 7.87 -21.78
N ILE A 806 -16.85 7.87 -21.39
CA ILE A 806 -15.93 6.76 -21.61
C ILE A 806 -15.48 6.28 -20.23
N GLU A 807 -15.56 4.95 -19.98
CA GLU A 807 -15.15 4.35 -18.72
C GLU A 807 -14.43 3.04 -18.96
N LEU A 808 -13.24 2.90 -18.36
CA LEU A 808 -12.40 1.71 -18.49
C LEU A 808 -12.91 0.54 -17.64
N SER A 809 -13.42 0.81 -16.44
CA SER A 809 -13.93 -0.20 -15.52
C SER A 809 -15.30 -0.73 -15.96
N CYS A 810 -15.40 -2.03 -16.24
CA CYS A 810 -16.67 -2.66 -16.64
C CYS A 810 -17.77 -2.52 -15.57
N ASP A 811 -17.43 -2.50 -14.29
CA ASP A 811 -18.40 -2.41 -13.21
C ASP A 811 -18.96 -1.00 -13.07
N TYR A 812 -18.10 0.02 -13.10
CA TYR A 812 -18.54 1.42 -13.09
C TYR A 812 -19.32 1.77 -14.37
N PHE A 813 -18.87 1.29 -15.53
CA PHE A 813 -19.58 1.45 -16.79
C PHE A 813 -21.00 0.90 -16.73
N ARG A 814 -21.18 -0.33 -16.25
CA ARG A 814 -22.51 -0.97 -16.13
C ARG A 814 -23.46 -0.19 -15.23
N ASP A 815 -22.95 0.24 -14.05
CA ASP A 815 -23.72 1.06 -13.11
C ASP A 815 -24.06 2.42 -13.72
N GLY A 816 -23.09 3.06 -14.40
CA GLY A 816 -23.24 4.35 -15.08
C GLY A 816 -24.27 4.32 -16.22
N VAL A 817 -24.29 3.24 -17.03
CA VAL A 817 -25.32 3.06 -18.07
C VAL A 817 -26.72 3.02 -17.44
N GLY A 818 -26.87 2.38 -16.30
CA GLY A 818 -28.14 2.39 -15.56
C GLY A 818 -28.62 3.79 -15.19
N TYR A 819 -27.70 4.64 -14.72
CA TYR A 819 -28.04 6.06 -14.41
C TYR A 819 -28.38 6.88 -15.65
N LEU A 820 -27.70 6.64 -16.77
CA LEU A 820 -28.01 7.30 -18.05
C LEU A 820 -29.41 6.92 -18.56
N GLN A 821 -29.75 5.65 -18.49
CA GLN A 821 -31.07 5.15 -18.88
C GLN A 821 -32.18 5.76 -17.98
N GLU A 822 -31.94 5.84 -16.67
CA GLU A 822 -32.86 6.49 -15.74
C GLU A 822 -33.05 7.97 -16.08
N ALA A 823 -31.94 8.69 -16.36
CA ALA A 823 -31.98 10.11 -16.74
C ALA A 823 -32.73 10.34 -18.07
N GLU A 824 -32.49 9.51 -19.08
CA GLU A 824 -33.19 9.59 -20.37
C GLU A 824 -34.69 9.33 -20.21
N ASN A 825 -35.07 8.31 -19.45
CA ASN A 825 -36.49 8.03 -19.14
C ASN A 825 -37.16 9.20 -18.39
N GLU A 826 -36.42 9.86 -17.48
CA GLU A 826 -36.92 10.97 -16.70
C GLU A 826 -37.28 12.16 -17.59
N ILE A 827 -36.45 12.52 -18.59
CA ILE A 827 -36.70 13.63 -19.52
C ILE A 827 -37.72 13.29 -20.63
N GLU A 828 -37.89 12.00 -20.98
CA GLU A 828 -38.85 11.55 -21.99
C GLU A 828 -40.25 11.29 -21.42
N THR A 829 -40.38 11.13 -20.09
CA THR A 829 -41.66 10.92 -19.43
C THR A 829 -42.37 12.25 -19.23
N PRO A 830 -43.53 12.53 -19.89
CA PRO A 830 -44.25 13.76 -19.71
C PRO A 830 -44.62 13.97 -18.24
N THR A 831 -44.37 15.14 -17.71
CA THR A 831 -44.82 15.51 -16.37
C THR A 831 -46.32 15.86 -16.37
N LEU A 832 -46.95 15.88 -15.19
CA LEU A 832 -48.33 16.28 -15.04
C LEU A 832 -48.56 17.72 -15.54
N PHE A 833 -47.54 18.57 -15.50
CA PHE A 833 -47.57 19.95 -15.98
C PHE A 833 -47.57 20.02 -17.50
N ASP A 834 -46.86 19.14 -18.21
CA ASP A 834 -46.88 19.07 -19.67
C ASP A 834 -48.28 18.75 -20.23
N PHE A 835 -49.10 18.05 -19.45
CA PHE A 835 -50.49 17.77 -19.76
C PHE A 835 -51.46 18.93 -19.39
N MET A 836 -50.99 19.91 -18.61
CA MET A 836 -51.81 21.08 -18.23
C MET A 836 -51.56 22.26 -19.14
N GLU A 837 -50.47 22.31 -19.89
CA GLU A 837 -50.12 23.34 -20.87
C GLU A 837 -50.54 22.97 -22.32
N ALA A 838 -50.93 21.74 -22.59
CA ALA A 838 -51.48 21.26 -23.86
C ALA A 838 -53.01 21.32 -23.82
#